data_0d8f2d2876b2f969acd40aceae40ad94
#
_entry.id   0d8f2d2876b2f969acd40aceae40ad94
#
_cell.length_a   1.000
_cell.length_b   1.000
_cell.length_c   1.000
_cell.angle_alpha   90.00
_cell.angle_beta   90.00
_cell.angle_gamma   90.00
#
_symmetry.space_group_name_H-M   'P 1'
#
loop_
_entity.id
_entity.type
_entity.pdbx_description
1 polymer ?
#
loop_
_entity_poly.entity_id
_entity_poly.type
_entity_poly.pdbx_seq_one_letter_code
_entity_poly.pdbx_strand_id
1 'polypeptide(L)'
;MGCKTTCPYCGVGCGVDATIKEDTLEPVQGDPDHPANAGRLCVKGSALHETLGSQGRLTRPRIQGRDTDWDEAIQYLGAELTRLQQEQGGQSIAFYLSGQLLTEDYYVANKFAKGFIGTPHVDTNSRLCMSSAVAAHKRAFGEDAVPGCYEDLELADLLVLAGANPAWNHPILYQRMQRAGDNRPERRMVVIDPRRTASCEQADLHLPLRPGTDAILWNGLLVWLADSGALDQAWIGAHCNSPDAALQAARDSSPTPEAVADQCDLTVADVRTFYEWFAATPRTTSFWSQGLNQSRSGTDKANAIINCHLATGRIGQPGATPFSVTGQPNAMGGREVGGLANQLAAHMDYDTPGAREALAHFWQAPSLPTEPGHKAVALFEAMERGEIQCVWIMATNPLVSLPDPERARHALTQCPLVIVSDCVADTDTLALADVALPAMGWAEKDGTVTNSERCISRQRGLIPAVGEARPDWWIISAVAQAMGFNAAFDYAGPAAIFREHALASTLSGAPRQQFNLGALAAFSDRDYNAMTPVQWPVTPEYPHGRERLFGDGAFPTPDGRARFTPIHPTAPARGPTVTTPLRVTSGRIRDQWHTMTRTGRAARLLQHLCEPFIEVHPDDLAAHDLADGDLAWLSNGQGRYLGRTRASDGMRPGEVFVPIHWNHQFTTNGLASALFPRVIDPLSGQPETKHASAALLPFNARWHARLLGEQPEQWPEGLYWARVPMEKTTCWHLAGNSPIPDWPGTARQWLGGEPDSEMRDPRAGRYRAAWYHGDRLRAVLLVEPGNDFPGLDWLDSLFQTQPLDDGTRRRVLAGRDSDQPDPGPIICSCYQVGERRIEEALAQGCDSVSALGGALGCGTNCGSCVPELRQLVEQSLPEPSGDG
;
A
#
# COMPACT_ATOMS: atom_id res chain seq x y z
N MET A 1 -18.81 -20.84 -13.98
CA MET A 1 -18.34 -20.26 -15.27
C MET A 1 -17.04 -19.50 -14.99
N GLY A 2 -15.99 -19.74 -15.76
CA GLY A 2 -14.72 -19.03 -15.60
C GLY A 2 -14.82 -17.60 -16.11
N CYS A 3 -14.24 -16.64 -15.39
CA CYS A 3 -14.20 -15.22 -15.75
C CYS A 3 -12.84 -14.63 -15.41
N LYS A 4 -12.18 -14.00 -16.39
CA LYS A 4 -10.92 -13.29 -16.19
C LYS A 4 -11.17 -11.88 -15.71
N THR A 5 -10.49 -11.48 -14.64
CA THR A 5 -10.56 -10.15 -14.01
C THR A 5 -9.19 -9.74 -13.47
N THR A 6 -9.09 -8.65 -12.71
CA THR A 6 -7.82 -8.17 -12.13
C THR A 6 -7.83 -8.18 -10.61
N CYS A 7 -6.66 -8.38 -10.02
CA CYS A 7 -6.46 -8.29 -8.58
C CYS A 7 -6.53 -6.83 -8.11
N PRO A 8 -7.31 -6.51 -7.05
CA PRO A 8 -7.52 -5.14 -6.59
C PRO A 8 -6.50 -4.66 -5.56
N TYR A 9 -5.35 -5.34 -5.40
CA TYR A 9 -4.39 -4.95 -4.37
C TYR A 9 -3.33 -3.99 -4.89
N CYS A 10 -2.26 -4.48 -5.49
CA CYS A 10 -1.12 -3.62 -5.79
C CYS A 10 -1.01 -3.26 -7.28
N GLY A 11 -0.14 -2.28 -7.56
CA GLY A 11 0.13 -1.79 -8.90
C GLY A 11 0.80 -2.77 -9.86
N VAL A 12 1.01 -4.03 -9.46
CA VAL A 12 1.40 -5.11 -10.40
C VAL A 12 0.28 -5.39 -11.40
N GLY A 13 -1.00 -5.27 -10.96
CA GLY A 13 -2.15 -5.49 -11.84
C GLY A 13 -2.28 -6.94 -12.29
N CYS A 14 -2.11 -7.91 -11.38
CA CYS A 14 -2.19 -9.33 -11.69
C CYS A 14 -3.55 -9.71 -12.26
N GLY A 15 -3.56 -10.50 -13.33
CA GLY A 15 -4.77 -11.17 -13.83
C GLY A 15 -5.21 -12.30 -12.90
N VAL A 16 -6.52 -12.42 -12.73
CA VAL A 16 -7.19 -13.43 -11.91
C VAL A 16 -8.14 -14.22 -12.78
N ASP A 17 -8.05 -15.54 -12.71
CA ASP A 17 -9.03 -16.47 -13.24
C ASP A 17 -9.98 -16.88 -12.10
N ALA A 18 -11.24 -16.51 -12.24
CA ALA A 18 -12.26 -16.62 -11.23
C ALA A 18 -13.36 -17.60 -11.69
N THR A 19 -13.71 -18.57 -10.85
CA THR A 19 -14.84 -19.48 -11.07
C THR A 19 -16.00 -19.09 -10.15
N ILE A 20 -17.18 -18.88 -10.74
CA ILE A 20 -18.39 -18.53 -10.04
C ILE A 20 -19.34 -19.74 -10.04
N LYS A 21 -19.81 -20.12 -8.85
CA LYS A 21 -20.77 -21.20 -8.64
C LYS A 21 -21.83 -20.73 -7.68
N GLU A 22 -23.11 -20.73 -8.12
CA GLU A 22 -24.25 -20.34 -7.29
C GLU A 22 -24.06 -18.95 -6.63
N ASP A 23 -23.65 -17.94 -7.42
CA ASP A 23 -23.32 -16.58 -7.00
C ASP A 23 -22.21 -16.46 -5.94
N THR A 24 -21.46 -17.53 -5.72
CA THR A 24 -20.30 -17.58 -4.82
C THR A 24 -19.01 -17.67 -5.62
N LEU A 25 -18.00 -16.93 -5.20
CA LEU A 25 -16.67 -17.01 -5.78
C LEU A 25 -15.90 -18.18 -5.15
N GLU A 26 -15.53 -19.16 -5.99
CA GLU A 26 -14.61 -20.24 -5.62
C GLU A 26 -13.18 -19.69 -5.38
N PRO A 27 -12.29 -20.45 -4.74
CA PRO A 27 -10.88 -20.07 -4.63
C PRO A 27 -10.27 -19.67 -5.96
N VAL A 28 -9.75 -18.44 -6.00
CA VAL A 28 -9.24 -17.85 -7.25
C VAL A 28 -7.86 -18.35 -7.61
N GLN A 29 -7.57 -18.35 -8.91
CA GLN A 29 -6.25 -18.65 -9.48
C GLN A 29 -5.72 -17.46 -10.26
N GLY A 30 -4.41 -17.45 -10.53
CA GLY A 30 -3.85 -16.44 -11.44
C GLY A 30 -4.20 -16.78 -12.88
N ASP A 31 -4.48 -15.74 -13.68
CA ASP A 31 -4.68 -15.89 -15.12
C ASP A 31 -3.35 -16.20 -15.82
N PRO A 32 -3.19 -17.39 -16.44
CA PRO A 32 -1.95 -17.78 -17.10
C PRO A 32 -1.61 -16.93 -18.33
N ASP A 33 -2.62 -16.33 -18.95
CA ASP A 33 -2.45 -15.51 -20.16
C ASP A 33 -2.19 -14.03 -19.85
N HIS A 34 -2.29 -13.61 -18.58
CA HIS A 34 -2.09 -12.22 -18.23
C HIS A 34 -0.61 -11.85 -18.12
N PRO A 35 -0.12 -10.81 -18.85
CA PRO A 35 1.32 -10.51 -18.98
C PRO A 35 2.00 -10.11 -17.65
N ALA A 36 1.26 -9.55 -16.70
CA ALA A 36 1.84 -9.10 -15.44
C ALA A 36 2.26 -10.26 -14.52
N ASN A 37 1.51 -11.38 -14.49
CA ASN A 37 1.69 -12.43 -13.49
C ASN A 37 1.78 -13.87 -14.03
N ALA A 38 1.48 -14.11 -15.30
CA ALA A 38 1.59 -15.43 -15.94
C ALA A 38 1.12 -16.59 -15.03
N GLY A 39 -0.11 -16.50 -14.54
CA GLY A 39 -0.75 -17.53 -13.72
C GLY A 39 -0.41 -17.50 -12.22
N ARG A 40 0.37 -16.55 -11.74
CA ARG A 40 0.77 -16.50 -10.32
C ARG A 40 0.01 -15.46 -9.52
N LEU A 41 -0.26 -15.77 -8.26
CA LEU A 41 -0.80 -14.83 -7.27
C LEU A 41 0.05 -14.87 -6.01
N CYS A 42 0.17 -13.72 -5.35
CA CYS A 42 0.72 -13.65 -3.99
C CYS A 42 -0.33 -14.10 -2.97
N VAL A 43 0.07 -14.23 -1.71
CA VAL A 43 -0.82 -14.66 -0.62
C VAL A 43 -2.11 -13.83 -0.52
N LYS A 44 -2.02 -12.50 -0.70
CA LYS A 44 -3.20 -11.62 -0.70
C LYS A 44 -4.12 -11.89 -1.89
N GLY A 45 -3.55 -12.06 -3.07
CA GLY A 45 -4.31 -12.37 -4.30
C GLY A 45 -5.01 -13.72 -4.23
N SER A 46 -4.36 -14.73 -3.66
CA SER A 46 -4.97 -16.07 -3.49
C SER A 46 -6.08 -16.09 -2.42
N ALA A 47 -6.13 -15.08 -1.52
CA ALA A 47 -7.15 -14.95 -0.48
C ALA A 47 -8.35 -14.06 -0.88
N LEU A 48 -8.47 -13.63 -2.12
CA LEU A 48 -9.51 -12.68 -2.54
C LEU A 48 -10.94 -13.17 -2.26
N HIS A 49 -11.21 -14.45 -2.48
CA HIS A 49 -12.53 -15.06 -2.24
C HIS A 49 -12.93 -15.00 -0.76
N GLU A 50 -11.98 -15.05 0.18
CA GLU A 50 -12.23 -14.96 1.63
C GLU A 50 -12.60 -13.54 2.09
N THR A 51 -12.34 -12.53 1.29
CA THR A 51 -12.58 -11.11 1.62
C THR A 51 -13.99 -10.64 1.25
N LEU A 52 -14.82 -11.49 0.67
CA LEU A 52 -16.16 -11.19 0.20
C LEU A 52 -17.22 -11.47 1.28
N GLY A 53 -18.47 -11.18 0.97
CA GLY A 53 -19.61 -11.36 1.87
C GLY A 53 -20.18 -10.05 2.39
N SER A 54 -21.32 -10.15 3.09
CA SER A 54 -22.11 -8.99 3.56
C SER A 54 -21.68 -8.47 4.94
N GLN A 55 -20.98 -9.27 5.74
CA GLN A 55 -20.60 -8.87 7.09
C GLN A 55 -19.69 -7.62 7.06
N GLY A 56 -20.02 -6.61 7.87
CA GLY A 56 -19.28 -5.36 7.95
C GLY A 56 -19.30 -4.52 6.66
N ARG A 57 -20.25 -4.78 5.75
CA ARG A 57 -20.48 -3.96 4.54
C ARG A 57 -21.46 -2.83 4.83
N LEU A 58 -21.22 -1.67 4.21
CA LEU A 58 -22.25 -0.64 4.11
C LEU A 58 -23.24 -1.07 3.04
N THR A 59 -24.50 -1.27 3.42
CA THR A 59 -25.52 -1.89 2.57
C THR A 59 -26.64 -0.95 2.16
N ARG A 60 -26.76 0.21 2.82
CA ARG A 60 -27.75 1.25 2.55
C ARG A 60 -27.15 2.64 2.68
N PRO A 61 -27.66 3.64 1.95
CA PRO A 61 -27.32 5.02 2.20
C PRO A 61 -27.70 5.45 3.62
N ARG A 62 -26.94 6.38 4.19
CA ARG A 62 -27.23 6.99 5.50
C ARG A 62 -27.08 8.51 5.42
N ILE A 63 -27.99 9.22 6.07
CA ILE A 63 -27.88 10.68 6.28
C ILE A 63 -27.92 10.91 7.81
N GLN A 64 -26.90 11.54 8.35
CA GLN A 64 -26.75 11.80 9.79
C GLN A 64 -26.96 10.55 10.65
N GLY A 65 -26.34 9.43 10.23
CA GLY A 65 -26.44 8.12 10.90
C GLY A 65 -27.73 7.36 10.70
N ARG A 66 -28.76 7.93 10.05
CA ARG A 66 -30.05 7.30 9.77
C ARG A 66 -30.01 6.63 8.39
N ASP A 67 -30.37 5.35 8.31
CA ASP A 67 -30.55 4.65 7.04
C ASP A 67 -31.65 5.32 6.21
N THR A 68 -31.41 5.43 4.92
CA THR A 68 -32.35 6.03 3.94
C THR A 68 -32.30 5.24 2.63
N ASP A 69 -33.10 5.66 1.63
CA ASP A 69 -33.03 5.13 0.26
C ASP A 69 -32.18 6.02 -0.64
N TRP A 70 -31.91 5.52 -1.86
CA TRP A 70 -31.10 6.25 -2.84
C TRP A 70 -31.74 7.54 -3.33
N ASP A 71 -33.07 7.57 -3.49
CA ASP A 71 -33.77 8.74 -4.00
C ASP A 71 -33.62 9.91 -3.01
N GLU A 72 -33.86 9.65 -1.71
CA GLU A 72 -33.66 10.67 -0.66
C GLU A 72 -32.20 11.11 -0.57
N ALA A 73 -31.24 10.18 -0.62
CA ALA A 73 -29.83 10.51 -0.53
C ALA A 73 -29.36 11.36 -1.72
N ILE A 74 -29.74 11.00 -2.94
CA ILE A 74 -29.36 11.72 -4.17
C ILE A 74 -29.99 13.12 -4.19
N GLN A 75 -31.27 13.25 -3.84
CA GLN A 75 -31.94 14.54 -3.77
C GLN A 75 -31.32 15.46 -2.71
N TYR A 76 -31.04 14.91 -1.51
CA TYR A 76 -30.37 15.65 -0.45
C TYR A 76 -29.01 16.18 -0.91
N LEU A 77 -28.15 15.31 -1.48
CA LEU A 77 -26.82 15.70 -1.96
C LEU A 77 -26.90 16.68 -3.12
N GLY A 78 -27.80 16.46 -4.09
CA GLY A 78 -28.02 17.38 -5.21
C GLY A 78 -28.40 18.78 -4.74
N ALA A 79 -29.30 18.88 -3.74
CA ALA A 79 -29.71 20.15 -3.16
C ALA A 79 -28.57 20.84 -2.39
N GLU A 80 -27.86 20.12 -1.50
CA GLU A 80 -26.79 20.68 -0.69
C GLU A 80 -25.59 21.11 -1.52
N LEU A 81 -25.15 20.31 -2.50
CA LEU A 81 -24.06 20.69 -3.39
C LEU A 81 -24.42 21.89 -4.26
N THR A 82 -25.67 21.94 -4.74
CA THR A 82 -26.18 23.13 -5.49
C THR A 82 -26.18 24.37 -4.61
N ARG A 83 -26.68 24.26 -3.39
CA ARG A 83 -26.68 25.36 -2.41
C ARG A 83 -25.26 25.86 -2.14
N LEU A 84 -24.33 24.97 -1.80
CA LEU A 84 -22.93 25.31 -1.52
C LEU A 84 -22.26 25.96 -2.74
N GLN A 85 -22.48 25.41 -3.94
CA GLN A 85 -21.94 25.97 -5.18
C GLN A 85 -22.45 27.41 -5.44
N GLN A 86 -23.73 27.67 -5.19
CA GLN A 86 -24.32 29.00 -5.37
C GLN A 86 -23.93 30.01 -4.28
N GLU A 87 -23.91 29.60 -3.02
CA GLU A 87 -23.65 30.48 -1.87
C GLU A 87 -22.16 30.72 -1.60
N GLN A 88 -21.31 29.70 -1.80
CA GLN A 88 -19.89 29.69 -1.42
C GLN A 88 -18.95 29.55 -2.62
N GLY A 89 -19.50 29.23 -3.79
CA GLY A 89 -18.71 28.90 -4.98
C GLY A 89 -18.21 27.45 -5.00
N GLY A 90 -17.97 26.94 -6.19
CA GLY A 90 -17.46 25.55 -6.37
C GLY A 90 -16.15 25.26 -5.63
N GLN A 91 -15.31 26.26 -5.42
CA GLN A 91 -14.06 26.17 -4.67
C GLN A 91 -14.23 25.71 -3.20
N SER A 92 -15.43 25.83 -2.64
CA SER A 92 -15.74 25.35 -1.28
C SER A 92 -15.99 23.86 -1.19
N ILE A 93 -16.03 23.16 -2.32
CA ILE A 93 -16.30 21.72 -2.42
C ILE A 93 -15.04 20.99 -2.87
N ALA A 94 -14.70 19.89 -2.21
CA ALA A 94 -13.52 19.11 -2.50
C ALA A 94 -13.83 17.62 -2.65
N PHE A 95 -12.97 16.90 -3.39
CA PHE A 95 -13.04 15.46 -3.60
C PHE A 95 -11.71 14.82 -3.17
N TYR A 96 -11.77 13.80 -2.33
CA TYR A 96 -10.60 13.02 -1.92
C TYR A 96 -10.78 11.56 -2.32
N LEU A 97 -10.13 11.18 -3.41
CA LEU A 97 -10.32 9.94 -4.13
C LEU A 97 -9.31 8.85 -3.72
N SER A 98 -9.34 7.70 -4.38
CA SER A 98 -8.51 6.55 -4.06
C SER A 98 -7.99 5.82 -5.29
N GLY A 99 -6.73 5.40 -5.27
CA GLY A 99 -6.16 4.48 -6.25
C GLY A 99 -6.78 3.07 -6.25
N GLN A 100 -7.85 2.86 -5.49
CA GLN A 100 -8.69 1.66 -5.49
C GLN A 100 -9.92 1.78 -6.41
N LEU A 101 -10.26 2.99 -6.84
CA LEU A 101 -11.34 3.26 -7.79
C LEU A 101 -10.95 2.75 -9.18
N LEU A 102 -11.93 2.38 -9.99
CA LEU A 102 -11.73 2.08 -11.39
C LEU A 102 -11.49 3.36 -12.19
N THR A 103 -10.93 3.25 -13.38
CA THR A 103 -10.64 4.40 -14.24
C THR A 103 -11.92 5.16 -14.56
N GLU A 104 -13.02 4.46 -14.80
CA GLU A 104 -14.34 5.03 -15.08
C GLU A 104 -14.90 5.81 -13.87
N ASP A 105 -14.74 5.28 -12.65
CA ASP A 105 -15.14 5.95 -11.41
C ASP A 105 -14.37 7.29 -11.26
N TYR A 106 -13.06 7.24 -11.43
CA TYR A 106 -12.17 8.40 -11.36
C TYR A 106 -12.50 9.44 -12.44
N TYR A 107 -12.77 8.98 -13.66
CA TYR A 107 -13.09 9.87 -14.78
C TYR A 107 -14.35 10.68 -14.50
N VAL A 108 -15.41 10.01 -14.06
CA VAL A 108 -16.68 10.68 -13.75
C VAL A 108 -16.52 11.65 -12.58
N ALA A 109 -15.76 11.26 -11.53
CA ALA A 109 -15.48 12.14 -10.40
C ALA A 109 -14.72 13.41 -10.82
N ASN A 110 -13.68 13.25 -11.63
CA ASN A 110 -12.88 14.37 -12.11
C ASN A 110 -13.67 15.31 -13.04
N LYS A 111 -14.46 14.74 -13.96
CA LYS A 111 -15.35 15.49 -14.85
C LYS A 111 -16.39 16.30 -14.05
N PHE A 112 -17.04 15.64 -13.07
CA PHE A 112 -18.03 16.29 -12.21
C PHE A 112 -17.43 17.44 -11.40
N ALA A 113 -16.33 17.17 -10.71
CA ALA A 113 -15.69 18.16 -9.85
C ALA A 113 -15.17 19.36 -10.65
N LYS A 114 -14.31 19.12 -11.66
CA LYS A 114 -13.66 20.21 -12.39
C LYS A 114 -14.54 20.87 -13.43
N GLY A 115 -15.37 20.07 -14.13
CA GLY A 115 -16.20 20.56 -15.21
C GLY A 115 -17.53 21.18 -14.78
N PHE A 116 -18.16 20.66 -13.72
CA PHE A 116 -19.54 21.01 -13.38
C PHE A 116 -19.71 21.64 -11.99
N ILE A 117 -18.99 21.18 -10.99
CA ILE A 117 -18.84 21.90 -9.71
C ILE A 117 -17.96 23.12 -9.88
N GLY A 118 -16.93 23.05 -10.72
CA GLY A 118 -15.96 24.12 -10.95
C GLY A 118 -14.87 24.21 -9.87
N THR A 119 -14.58 23.08 -9.21
CA THR A 119 -13.50 22.99 -8.19
C THR A 119 -12.25 22.34 -8.75
N PRO A 120 -11.04 22.88 -8.47
CA PRO A 120 -9.78 22.18 -8.74
C PRO A 120 -9.41 21.20 -7.60
N HIS A 121 -10.12 21.22 -6.46
CA HIS A 121 -9.79 20.48 -5.26
C HIS A 121 -10.19 19.01 -5.39
N VAL A 122 -9.51 18.31 -6.29
CA VAL A 122 -9.60 16.86 -6.51
C VAL A 122 -8.23 16.27 -6.25
N ASP A 123 -8.07 15.57 -5.15
CA ASP A 123 -6.82 14.83 -4.89
C ASP A 123 -7.10 13.41 -4.42
N THR A 124 -6.09 12.61 -4.21
CA THR A 124 -6.23 11.17 -3.99
C THR A 124 -5.17 10.67 -3.02
N ASN A 125 -5.45 9.54 -2.36
CA ASN A 125 -4.45 8.85 -1.54
C ASN A 125 -3.22 8.37 -2.36
N SER A 126 -3.28 8.33 -3.69
CA SER A 126 -2.12 8.09 -4.55
C SER A 126 -1.06 9.21 -4.42
N ARG A 127 -1.47 10.42 -4.01
CA ARG A 127 -0.57 11.51 -3.60
C ARG A 127 0.40 11.08 -2.51
N LEU A 128 -0.08 10.32 -1.53
CA LEU A 128 0.70 9.86 -0.39
C LEU A 128 1.66 8.72 -0.78
N CYS A 129 1.43 8.09 -1.94
CA CYS A 129 2.13 6.87 -2.35
C CYS A 129 3.31 7.14 -3.27
N MET A 130 3.10 7.87 -4.40
CA MET A 130 4.10 7.91 -5.47
C MET A 130 4.15 9.23 -6.24
N SER A 131 3.59 10.30 -5.74
CA SER A 131 3.56 11.57 -6.47
C SER A 131 4.94 12.18 -6.69
N SER A 132 5.93 11.83 -5.88
CA SER A 132 7.33 12.21 -6.11
C SER A 132 7.90 11.62 -7.40
N ALA A 133 7.59 10.34 -7.70
CA ALA A 133 7.98 9.74 -8.98
C ALA A 133 7.26 10.41 -10.16
N VAL A 134 5.96 10.73 -10.01
CA VAL A 134 5.19 11.49 -11.03
C VAL A 134 5.86 12.82 -11.34
N ALA A 135 6.16 13.60 -10.31
CA ALA A 135 6.81 14.90 -10.45
C ALA A 135 8.22 14.77 -11.08
N ALA A 136 8.96 13.72 -10.71
CA ALA A 136 10.29 13.46 -11.25
C ALA A 136 10.25 13.08 -12.74
N HIS A 137 9.30 12.22 -13.16
CA HIS A 137 9.12 11.90 -14.58
C HIS A 137 8.72 13.12 -15.39
N LYS A 138 7.75 13.92 -14.94
CA LYS A 138 7.37 15.17 -15.61
C LYS A 138 8.55 16.13 -15.73
N ARG A 139 9.34 16.28 -14.67
CA ARG A 139 10.51 17.20 -14.65
C ARG A 139 11.62 16.75 -15.61
N ALA A 140 11.83 15.43 -15.74
CA ALA A 140 12.89 14.87 -16.58
C ALA A 140 12.44 14.62 -18.03
N PHE A 141 11.23 14.08 -18.23
CA PHE A 141 10.75 13.61 -19.52
C PHE A 141 9.67 14.49 -20.16
N GLY A 142 9.05 15.38 -19.35
CA GLY A 142 7.95 16.23 -19.81
C GLY A 142 6.56 15.66 -19.58
N GLU A 143 6.43 14.38 -19.21
CA GLU A 143 5.17 13.70 -18.95
C GLU A 143 5.29 12.69 -17.83
N ASP A 144 4.18 12.36 -17.17
CA ASP A 144 4.09 11.25 -16.19
C ASP A 144 4.03 9.91 -16.92
N ALA A 145 5.18 9.42 -17.35
CA ALA A 145 5.30 8.19 -18.11
C ALA A 145 6.49 7.35 -17.62
N VAL A 146 6.22 6.10 -17.22
CA VAL A 146 7.25 5.12 -16.88
C VAL A 146 7.86 4.58 -18.18
N PRO A 147 9.19 4.73 -18.40
CA PRO A 147 9.81 4.38 -19.68
C PRO A 147 9.79 2.89 -20.03
N GLY A 148 9.90 2.03 -19.03
CA GLY A 148 10.06 0.59 -19.20
C GLY A 148 8.79 -0.24 -18.98
N CYS A 149 8.97 -1.55 -18.98
CA CYS A 149 7.95 -2.57 -18.71
C CYS A 149 8.48 -3.64 -17.77
N TYR A 150 7.62 -4.58 -17.35
CA TYR A 150 8.03 -5.63 -16.40
C TYR A 150 9.05 -6.61 -16.99
N GLU A 151 9.08 -6.78 -18.29
CA GLU A 151 10.10 -7.60 -18.94
C GLU A 151 11.52 -7.05 -18.72
N ASP A 152 11.69 -5.73 -18.56
CA ASP A 152 12.98 -5.13 -18.26
C ASP A 152 13.56 -5.60 -16.93
N LEU A 153 12.70 -5.95 -15.95
CA LEU A 153 13.12 -6.54 -14.70
C LEU A 153 13.72 -7.96 -14.88
N GLU A 154 13.33 -8.64 -15.94
CA GLU A 154 13.85 -9.97 -16.30
C GLU A 154 15.10 -9.87 -17.18
N LEU A 155 15.14 -8.91 -18.09
CA LEU A 155 16.22 -8.72 -19.04
C LEU A 155 17.47 -8.06 -18.46
N ALA A 156 17.33 -7.29 -17.37
CA ALA A 156 18.44 -6.59 -16.73
C ALA A 156 19.55 -7.56 -16.27
N ASP A 157 20.80 -7.17 -16.48
CA ASP A 157 21.99 -7.84 -15.94
C ASP A 157 22.39 -7.27 -14.57
N LEU A 158 22.00 -6.00 -14.30
CA LEU A 158 22.08 -5.38 -13.01
C LEU A 158 20.69 -4.84 -12.61
N LEU A 159 20.16 -5.36 -11.51
CA LEU A 159 18.98 -4.80 -10.85
C LEU A 159 19.39 -3.98 -9.64
N VAL A 160 18.89 -2.76 -9.53
CA VAL A 160 19.09 -1.91 -8.35
C VAL A 160 17.71 -1.65 -7.72
N LEU A 161 17.49 -2.15 -6.50
CA LEU A 161 16.25 -1.96 -5.73
C LEU A 161 16.47 -0.82 -4.73
N ALA A 162 15.91 0.35 -4.96
CA ALA A 162 16.12 1.53 -4.13
C ALA A 162 14.86 1.89 -3.31
N GLY A 163 14.94 1.84 -2.00
CA GLY A 163 13.81 2.11 -1.10
C GLY A 163 12.58 1.25 -1.42
N ALA A 164 12.83 -0.01 -1.77
CA ALA A 164 11.80 -0.95 -2.22
C ALA A 164 12.05 -2.35 -1.65
N ASN A 165 11.00 -2.93 -1.06
CA ASN A 165 10.99 -4.33 -0.63
C ASN A 165 9.98 -5.13 -1.49
N PRO A 166 10.30 -5.44 -2.77
CA PRO A 166 9.36 -6.13 -3.65
C PRO A 166 9.02 -7.55 -3.18
N ALA A 167 9.85 -8.22 -2.41
CA ALA A 167 9.54 -9.51 -1.80
C ALA A 167 8.23 -9.46 -0.99
N TRP A 168 7.92 -8.35 -0.32
CA TRP A 168 6.69 -8.14 0.44
C TRP A 168 5.65 -7.29 -0.29
N ASN A 169 6.09 -6.26 -1.00
CA ASN A 169 5.21 -5.22 -1.53
C ASN A 169 4.70 -5.51 -2.94
N HIS A 170 5.51 -6.20 -3.76
CA HIS A 170 5.22 -6.59 -5.14
C HIS A 170 5.72 -8.02 -5.43
N PRO A 171 5.24 -9.04 -4.68
CA PRO A 171 5.85 -10.37 -4.65
C PRO A 171 5.94 -11.02 -6.04
N ILE A 172 4.98 -10.75 -6.92
CA ILE A 172 4.97 -11.33 -8.26
C ILE A 172 6.10 -10.77 -9.13
N LEU A 173 6.38 -9.46 -9.05
CA LEU A 173 7.53 -8.87 -9.73
C LEU A 173 8.85 -9.40 -9.17
N TYR A 174 8.94 -9.57 -7.85
CA TYR A 174 10.12 -10.14 -7.23
C TYR A 174 10.37 -11.60 -7.68
N GLN A 175 9.32 -12.41 -7.78
CA GLN A 175 9.44 -13.77 -8.34
C GLN A 175 9.89 -13.77 -9.82
N ARG A 176 9.44 -12.79 -10.63
CA ARG A 176 9.93 -12.63 -12.00
C ARG A 176 11.41 -12.29 -12.02
N MET A 177 11.86 -11.37 -11.15
CA MET A 177 13.27 -11.02 -10.98
C MET A 177 14.11 -12.24 -10.59
N GLN A 178 13.67 -13.03 -9.61
CA GLN A 178 14.37 -14.22 -9.12
C GLN A 178 14.55 -15.27 -10.20
N ARG A 179 13.45 -15.67 -10.87
CA ARG A 179 13.49 -16.69 -11.92
C ARG A 179 14.37 -16.30 -13.11
N ALA A 180 14.37 -15.03 -13.48
CA ALA A 180 15.24 -14.56 -14.54
C ALA A 180 16.71 -14.65 -14.13
N GLY A 181 17.02 -14.69 -12.82
CA GLY A 181 18.35 -14.95 -12.27
C GLY A 181 18.77 -16.42 -12.24
N ASP A 182 17.81 -17.36 -12.11
CA ASP A 182 18.11 -18.79 -11.88
C ASP A 182 19.08 -19.41 -12.90
N ASN A 183 19.05 -18.94 -14.16
CA ASN A 183 19.92 -19.44 -15.22
C ASN A 183 20.97 -18.40 -15.69
N ARG A 184 21.21 -17.37 -14.90
CA ARG A 184 22.11 -16.25 -15.24
C ARG A 184 22.97 -15.87 -14.02
N PRO A 185 24.00 -16.68 -13.69
CA PRO A 185 24.84 -16.48 -12.50
C PRO A 185 25.65 -15.17 -12.52
N GLU A 186 25.83 -14.56 -13.69
CA GLU A 186 26.50 -13.26 -13.87
C GLU A 186 25.60 -12.08 -13.56
N ARG A 187 24.28 -12.28 -13.48
CA ARG A 187 23.31 -11.25 -13.12
C ARG A 187 23.47 -10.84 -11.67
N ARG A 188 23.42 -9.55 -11.42
CA ARG A 188 23.61 -8.98 -10.08
C ARG A 188 22.39 -8.22 -9.59
N MET A 189 22.20 -8.22 -8.27
CA MET A 189 21.16 -7.45 -7.59
C MET A 189 21.78 -6.61 -6.46
N VAL A 190 21.54 -5.30 -6.49
CA VAL A 190 21.89 -4.35 -5.42
C VAL A 190 20.61 -3.92 -4.72
N VAL A 191 20.58 -3.98 -3.40
CA VAL A 191 19.49 -3.45 -2.58
C VAL A 191 19.98 -2.25 -1.78
N ILE A 192 19.30 -1.11 -1.95
CA ILE A 192 19.55 0.15 -1.25
C ILE A 192 18.38 0.39 -0.29
N ASP A 193 18.52 0.00 0.96
CA ASP A 193 17.51 0.12 2.00
C ASP A 193 18.21 0.17 3.37
N PRO A 194 17.86 1.07 4.29
CA PRO A 194 18.49 1.12 5.61
C PRO A 194 18.32 -0.18 6.40
N ARG A 195 17.26 -0.91 6.15
CA ARG A 195 16.93 -2.17 6.79
C ARG A 195 17.29 -3.36 5.89
N ARG A 196 17.81 -4.45 6.47
CA ARG A 196 18.00 -5.71 5.76
C ARG A 196 16.63 -6.39 5.58
N THR A 197 15.96 -6.07 4.49
CA THR A 197 14.63 -6.57 4.16
C THR A 197 14.68 -7.97 3.52
N ALA A 198 13.53 -8.64 3.41
CA ALA A 198 13.43 -9.92 2.70
C ALA A 198 13.93 -9.88 1.24
N SER A 199 14.00 -8.71 0.61
CA SER A 199 14.58 -8.54 -0.71
C SER A 199 16.12 -8.60 -0.71
N CYS A 200 16.75 -8.43 0.46
CA CYS A 200 18.21 -8.48 0.58
C CYS A 200 18.79 -9.91 0.58
N GLU A 201 17.95 -10.93 0.78
CA GLU A 201 18.43 -12.32 0.89
C GLU A 201 19.09 -12.86 -0.39
N GLN A 202 18.69 -12.34 -1.54
CA GLN A 202 19.27 -12.69 -2.83
C GLN A 202 20.05 -11.53 -3.46
N ALA A 203 20.35 -10.50 -2.67
CA ALA A 203 21.16 -9.39 -3.14
C ALA A 203 22.65 -9.75 -3.09
N ASP A 204 23.34 -9.46 -4.19
CA ASP A 204 24.82 -9.57 -4.24
C ASP A 204 25.49 -8.43 -3.45
N LEU A 205 24.78 -7.31 -3.27
CA LEU A 205 25.21 -6.16 -2.48
C LEU A 205 24.02 -5.51 -1.77
N HIS A 206 24.12 -5.34 -0.45
CA HIS A 206 23.19 -4.54 0.33
C HIS A 206 23.88 -3.26 0.81
N LEU A 207 23.29 -2.13 0.51
CA LEU A 207 23.73 -0.80 0.93
C LEU A 207 22.78 -0.26 2.02
N PRO A 208 23.06 -0.53 3.32
CA PRO A 208 22.21 -0.08 4.43
C PRO A 208 22.49 1.41 4.76
N LEU A 209 22.18 2.30 3.80
CA LEU A 209 22.48 3.71 3.93
C LEU A 209 21.69 4.37 5.08
N ARG A 210 22.26 5.45 5.64
CA ARG A 210 21.55 6.32 6.60
C ARG A 210 20.26 6.86 5.97
N PRO A 211 19.09 6.70 6.62
CA PRO A 211 17.82 7.19 6.07
C PRO A 211 17.87 8.66 5.66
N GLY A 212 17.46 8.94 4.42
CA GLY A 212 17.43 10.28 3.85
C GLY A 212 18.63 10.68 3.00
N THR A 213 19.66 9.84 2.88
CA THR A 213 20.89 10.16 2.13
C THR A 213 20.92 9.64 0.68
N ASP A 214 19.80 9.13 0.18
CA ASP A 214 19.67 8.57 -1.17
C ASP A 214 20.22 9.49 -2.27
N ALA A 215 19.87 10.79 -2.23
CA ALA A 215 20.32 11.75 -3.23
C ALA A 215 21.87 11.93 -3.23
N ILE A 216 22.52 11.77 -2.09
CA ILE A 216 23.97 11.82 -1.94
C ILE A 216 24.61 10.64 -2.68
N LEU A 217 24.08 9.42 -2.46
CA LEU A 217 24.58 8.21 -3.11
C LEU A 217 24.45 8.29 -4.64
N TRP A 218 23.28 8.72 -5.14
CA TRP A 218 23.05 8.82 -6.58
C TRP A 218 23.79 10.01 -7.24
N ASN A 219 23.97 11.14 -6.56
CA ASN A 219 24.83 12.23 -7.04
C ASN A 219 26.28 11.77 -7.15
N GLY A 220 26.78 11.03 -6.14
CA GLY A 220 28.13 10.46 -6.20
C GLY A 220 28.31 9.48 -7.37
N LEU A 221 27.30 8.69 -7.69
CA LEU A 221 27.31 7.84 -8.88
C LEU A 221 27.39 8.68 -10.16
N LEU A 222 26.63 9.77 -10.28
CA LEU A 222 26.68 10.65 -11.44
C LEU A 222 28.09 11.24 -11.62
N VAL A 223 28.75 11.66 -10.53
CA VAL A 223 30.16 12.12 -10.56
C VAL A 223 31.10 11.00 -10.99
N TRP A 224 30.95 9.79 -10.42
CA TRP A 224 31.74 8.63 -10.79
C TRP A 224 31.64 8.29 -12.28
N LEU A 225 30.42 8.31 -12.85
CA LEU A 225 30.19 8.06 -14.28
C LEU A 225 30.90 9.09 -15.15
N ALA A 226 30.90 10.37 -14.74
CA ALA A 226 31.61 11.42 -15.46
C ALA A 226 33.14 11.25 -15.41
N ASP A 227 33.67 10.97 -14.22
CA ASP A 227 35.12 10.90 -13.99
C ASP A 227 35.75 9.60 -14.55
N SER A 228 34.97 8.50 -14.60
CA SER A 228 35.39 7.24 -15.22
C SER A 228 35.21 7.18 -16.75
N GLY A 229 34.65 8.24 -17.36
CA GLY A 229 34.40 8.28 -18.80
C GLY A 229 33.20 7.38 -19.24
N ALA A 230 32.32 7.03 -18.34
CA ALA A 230 31.16 6.18 -18.62
C ALA A 230 29.91 6.93 -19.13
N LEU A 231 30.02 8.26 -19.35
CA LEU A 231 28.94 9.05 -19.94
C LEU A 231 28.74 8.69 -21.42
N ASP A 232 27.51 8.45 -21.84
CA ASP A 232 27.15 8.34 -23.24
C ASP A 232 27.02 9.75 -23.87
N GLN A 233 28.14 10.31 -24.28
CA GLN A 233 28.18 11.64 -24.86
C GLN A 233 27.36 11.78 -26.16
N ALA A 234 27.23 10.71 -26.94
CA ALA A 234 26.43 10.71 -28.16
C ALA A 234 24.94 10.83 -27.86
N TRP A 235 24.47 10.01 -26.90
CA TRP A 235 23.08 10.07 -26.42
C TRP A 235 22.75 11.43 -25.78
N ILE A 236 23.61 11.89 -24.86
CA ILE A 236 23.43 13.18 -24.19
C ILE A 236 23.33 14.32 -25.22
N GLY A 237 24.30 14.39 -26.16
CA GLY A 237 24.32 15.42 -27.18
C GLY A 237 23.10 15.41 -28.10
N ALA A 238 22.55 14.24 -28.41
CA ALA A 238 21.40 14.09 -29.29
C ALA A 238 20.06 14.31 -28.57
N HIS A 239 19.92 13.86 -27.33
CA HIS A 239 18.60 13.63 -26.70
C HIS A 239 18.39 14.35 -25.36
N CYS A 240 19.42 14.97 -24.78
CA CYS A 240 19.31 15.64 -23.49
C CYS A 240 19.70 17.11 -23.54
N ASN A 241 19.28 17.90 -22.53
CA ASN A 241 19.91 19.19 -22.27
C ASN A 241 21.35 18.98 -21.73
N SER A 242 22.12 20.06 -21.53
CA SER A 242 23.45 19.95 -20.92
C SER A 242 23.41 19.35 -19.52
N PRO A 243 24.28 18.40 -19.17
CA PRO A 243 24.39 17.83 -17.83
C PRO A 243 25.18 18.72 -16.85
N ASP A 244 25.82 19.82 -17.31
CA ASP A 244 26.80 20.57 -16.54
C ASP A 244 26.29 21.05 -15.18
N ALA A 245 25.11 21.64 -15.13
CA ALA A 245 24.53 22.11 -13.87
C ALA A 245 24.22 20.95 -12.89
N ALA A 246 23.76 19.81 -13.41
CA ALA A 246 23.50 18.63 -12.58
C ALA A 246 24.80 17.99 -12.07
N LEU A 247 25.83 17.93 -12.92
CA LEU A 247 27.17 17.48 -12.53
C LEU A 247 27.80 18.41 -11.50
N GLN A 248 27.65 19.73 -11.65
CA GLN A 248 28.20 20.68 -10.67
C GLN A 248 27.52 20.49 -9.31
N ALA A 249 26.19 20.43 -9.25
CA ALA A 249 25.46 20.19 -8.00
C ALA A 249 25.81 18.84 -7.36
N ALA A 250 26.05 17.81 -8.18
CA ALA A 250 26.50 16.50 -7.72
C ALA A 250 27.92 16.57 -7.12
N ARG A 251 28.86 17.27 -7.77
CA ARG A 251 30.24 17.48 -7.27
C ARG A 251 30.26 18.28 -5.96
N ASP A 252 29.39 19.28 -5.83
CA ASP A 252 29.32 20.11 -4.64
C ASP A 252 28.88 19.30 -3.40
N SER A 253 28.02 18.29 -3.59
CA SER A 253 27.45 17.48 -2.50
C SER A 253 28.17 16.14 -2.28
N SER A 254 28.69 15.52 -3.33
CA SER A 254 29.10 14.12 -3.37
C SER A 254 30.37 13.92 -4.23
N PRO A 255 31.46 14.60 -3.91
CA PRO A 255 32.62 14.74 -4.83
C PRO A 255 33.41 13.44 -5.01
N THR A 256 33.44 12.56 -4.02
CA THR A 256 34.19 11.30 -4.05
C THR A 256 33.44 10.15 -3.36
N PRO A 257 33.78 8.88 -3.67
CA PRO A 257 33.20 7.74 -2.97
C PRO A 257 33.42 7.77 -1.44
N GLU A 258 34.54 8.31 -0.97
CA GLU A 258 34.84 8.46 0.45
C GLU A 258 33.88 9.46 1.13
N ALA A 259 33.64 10.61 0.51
CA ALA A 259 32.70 11.61 1.01
C ALA A 259 31.27 11.09 1.02
N VAL A 260 30.89 10.28 0.02
CA VAL A 260 29.58 9.61 -0.04
C VAL A 260 29.48 8.57 1.06
N ALA A 261 30.49 7.73 1.25
CA ALA A 261 30.51 6.70 2.26
C ALA A 261 30.32 7.28 3.66
N ASP A 262 31.05 8.35 4.01
CA ASP A 262 30.94 9.06 5.29
C ASP A 262 29.53 9.64 5.50
N GLN A 263 28.99 10.35 4.50
CA GLN A 263 27.65 10.97 4.61
C GLN A 263 26.53 9.94 4.67
N CYS A 264 26.65 8.83 3.91
CA CYS A 264 25.64 7.77 3.85
C CYS A 264 25.80 6.73 4.95
N ASP A 265 26.91 6.76 5.71
CA ASP A 265 27.27 5.75 6.71
C ASP A 265 27.40 4.34 6.09
N LEU A 266 28.18 4.29 4.99
CA LEU A 266 28.49 3.08 4.23
C LEU A 266 29.99 2.83 4.21
N THR A 267 30.42 1.64 3.79
CA THR A 267 31.83 1.39 3.52
C THR A 267 32.23 1.98 2.14
N VAL A 268 33.43 2.50 2.03
CA VAL A 268 33.96 2.99 0.74
C VAL A 268 34.01 1.87 -0.30
N ALA A 269 34.30 0.64 0.14
CA ALA A 269 34.36 -0.54 -0.73
C ALA A 269 33.01 -0.83 -1.39
N ASP A 270 31.93 -0.81 -0.60
CA ASP A 270 30.58 -1.08 -1.10
C ASP A 270 30.10 0.01 -2.05
N VAL A 271 30.38 1.29 -1.73
CA VAL A 271 30.06 2.42 -2.62
C VAL A 271 30.79 2.28 -3.96
N ARG A 272 32.09 1.95 -3.94
CA ARG A 272 32.89 1.72 -5.16
C ARG A 272 32.37 0.53 -5.95
N THR A 273 32.10 -0.59 -5.30
CA THR A 273 31.54 -1.79 -5.94
C THR A 273 30.23 -1.49 -6.67
N PHE A 274 29.32 -0.77 -6.03
CA PHE A 274 28.07 -0.36 -6.66
C PHE A 274 28.31 0.52 -7.89
N TYR A 275 29.19 1.51 -7.78
CA TYR A 275 29.49 2.45 -8.87
C TYR A 275 30.16 1.76 -10.06
N GLU A 276 31.10 0.87 -9.80
CA GLU A 276 31.78 0.06 -10.82
C GLU A 276 30.79 -0.86 -11.55
N TRP A 277 29.92 -1.56 -10.80
CA TRP A 277 28.91 -2.40 -11.42
C TRP A 277 27.93 -1.60 -12.26
N PHE A 278 27.45 -0.47 -11.76
CA PHE A 278 26.53 0.38 -12.51
C PHE A 278 27.22 0.92 -13.79
N ALA A 279 28.45 1.39 -13.72
CA ALA A 279 29.18 1.89 -14.87
C ALA A 279 29.41 0.81 -15.94
N ALA A 280 29.81 -0.39 -15.52
CA ALA A 280 30.20 -1.48 -16.41
C ALA A 280 29.02 -2.26 -17.03
N THR A 281 27.79 -2.16 -16.48
CA THR A 281 26.66 -3.01 -16.91
C THR A 281 25.68 -2.23 -17.79
N PRO A 282 25.65 -2.44 -19.11
CA PRO A 282 24.72 -1.72 -20.01
C PRO A 282 23.26 -1.95 -19.71
N ARG A 283 22.85 -3.21 -19.44
CA ARG A 283 21.45 -3.54 -19.10
C ARG A 283 21.24 -3.41 -17.61
N THR A 284 21.08 -2.16 -17.16
CA THR A 284 20.81 -1.82 -15.76
C THR A 284 19.40 -1.26 -15.60
N THR A 285 18.60 -1.86 -14.74
CA THR A 285 17.28 -1.35 -14.33
C THR A 285 17.31 -0.95 -12.87
N SER A 286 16.97 0.32 -12.60
CA SER A 286 16.79 0.83 -11.23
C SER A 286 15.31 0.86 -10.88
N PHE A 287 14.91 0.02 -9.94
CA PHE A 287 13.54 -0.14 -9.47
C PHE A 287 13.38 0.54 -8.11
N TRP A 288 12.47 1.52 -7.98
CA TRP A 288 12.24 2.20 -6.70
C TRP A 288 10.78 2.31 -6.31
N SER A 289 10.56 2.53 -5.02
CA SER A 289 9.23 2.60 -4.43
C SER A 289 9.17 3.64 -3.29
N GLN A 290 8.27 3.43 -2.33
CA GLN A 290 7.89 4.39 -1.31
C GLN A 290 9.01 4.73 -0.31
N GLY A 291 9.98 3.86 -0.09
CA GLY A 291 11.14 4.17 0.75
C GLY A 291 11.91 5.41 0.25
N LEU A 292 11.98 5.59 -1.07
CA LEU A 292 12.58 6.75 -1.71
C LEU A 292 11.56 7.90 -1.87
N ASN A 293 10.31 7.58 -2.31
CA ASN A 293 9.31 8.58 -2.68
C ASN A 293 8.76 9.37 -1.49
N GLN A 294 8.51 8.71 -0.34
CA GLN A 294 7.86 9.31 0.84
C GLN A 294 8.84 10.13 1.70
N SER A 295 9.43 11.12 1.11
CA SER A 295 10.41 12.04 1.69
C SER A 295 10.12 13.47 1.24
N ARG A 296 10.50 14.47 2.05
CA ARG A 296 10.42 15.89 1.67
C ARG A 296 11.27 16.25 0.45
N SER A 297 12.15 15.38 0.02
CA SER A 297 12.99 15.49 -1.17
C SER A 297 12.80 14.30 -2.12
N GLY A 298 11.64 13.62 -2.07
CA GLY A 298 11.38 12.42 -2.84
C GLY A 298 11.47 12.63 -4.35
N THR A 299 11.02 13.79 -4.85
CA THR A 299 11.14 14.18 -6.26
C THR A 299 12.61 14.30 -6.67
N ASP A 300 13.42 14.95 -5.86
CA ASP A 300 14.87 15.11 -6.12
C ASP A 300 15.60 13.78 -6.07
N LYS A 301 15.29 12.91 -5.11
CA LYS A 301 15.87 11.57 -5.03
C LYS A 301 15.55 10.73 -6.29
N ALA A 302 14.33 10.79 -6.79
CA ALA A 302 13.94 10.10 -8.02
C ALA A 302 14.65 10.71 -9.25
N ASN A 303 14.78 12.04 -9.32
CA ASN A 303 15.55 12.68 -10.40
C ASN A 303 17.05 12.35 -10.34
N ALA A 304 17.64 12.14 -9.16
CA ALA A 304 19.03 11.71 -9.04
C ALA A 304 19.24 10.32 -9.68
N ILE A 305 18.30 9.39 -9.52
CA ILE A 305 18.29 8.09 -10.24
C ILE A 305 18.20 8.34 -11.75
N ILE A 306 17.20 9.13 -12.18
CA ILE A 306 16.96 9.40 -13.60
C ILE A 306 18.18 10.06 -14.26
N ASN A 307 18.86 10.97 -13.58
CA ASN A 307 20.08 11.60 -14.09
C ASN A 307 21.18 10.57 -14.43
N CYS A 308 21.38 9.54 -13.60
CA CYS A 308 22.35 8.47 -13.86
C CYS A 308 21.97 7.63 -15.10
N HIS A 309 20.67 7.37 -15.29
CA HIS A 309 20.16 6.66 -16.46
C HIS A 309 20.27 7.51 -17.73
N LEU A 310 19.94 8.81 -17.66
CA LEU A 310 20.15 9.76 -18.77
C LEU A 310 21.63 9.87 -19.15
N ALA A 311 22.52 9.92 -18.17
CA ALA A 311 23.95 10.04 -18.36
C ALA A 311 24.55 8.84 -19.12
N THR A 312 23.90 7.70 -19.10
CA THR A 312 24.36 6.43 -19.69
C THR A 312 23.47 5.93 -20.83
N GLY A 313 22.51 6.73 -21.32
CA GLY A 313 21.60 6.36 -22.41
C GLY A 313 20.63 5.20 -22.08
N ARG A 314 20.42 4.90 -20.80
CA ARG A 314 19.64 3.74 -20.32
C ARG A 314 18.19 4.14 -20.07
N ILE A 315 17.48 4.56 -21.11
CA ILE A 315 16.08 4.98 -21.06
C ILE A 315 15.28 4.21 -22.11
N GLY A 316 14.27 3.44 -21.65
CA GLY A 316 13.37 2.72 -22.54
C GLY A 316 14.04 1.69 -23.46
N GLN A 317 15.20 1.18 -23.06
CA GLN A 317 15.91 0.11 -23.74
C GLN A 317 15.64 -1.24 -23.05
N PRO A 318 15.66 -2.37 -23.78
CA PRO A 318 15.44 -3.68 -23.16
C PRO A 318 16.40 -3.96 -22.00
N GLY A 319 15.85 -4.11 -20.79
CA GLY A 319 16.60 -4.35 -19.56
C GLY A 319 17.36 -3.14 -19.01
N ALA A 320 17.16 -1.93 -19.56
CA ALA A 320 17.88 -0.73 -19.18
C ALA A 320 16.94 0.48 -19.04
N THR A 321 16.47 0.72 -17.82
CA THR A 321 15.45 1.76 -17.55
C THR A 321 15.41 2.17 -16.09
N PRO A 322 15.08 3.45 -15.77
CA PRO A 322 14.58 3.82 -14.45
C PRO A 322 13.11 3.41 -14.34
N PHE A 323 12.76 2.63 -13.31
CA PHE A 323 11.43 2.04 -13.14
C PHE A 323 10.83 2.36 -11.77
N SER A 324 9.85 3.25 -11.72
CA SER A 324 9.06 3.47 -10.50
C SER A 324 7.86 2.52 -10.44
N VAL A 325 7.61 1.92 -9.27
CA VAL A 325 6.47 1.04 -9.08
C VAL A 325 5.45 1.66 -8.14
N THR A 326 4.18 1.65 -8.55
CA THR A 326 3.09 2.14 -7.72
C THR A 326 2.61 1.11 -6.70
N GLY A 327 2.13 1.61 -5.55
CA GLY A 327 1.53 0.76 -4.53
C GLY A 327 0.12 0.32 -4.89
N GLN A 328 -0.73 1.20 -5.38
CA GLN A 328 -2.17 0.97 -5.58
C GLN A 328 -2.49 0.42 -6.97
N PRO A 329 -3.61 -0.35 -7.12
CA PRO A 329 -3.90 -1.10 -8.34
C PRO A 329 -4.22 -0.20 -9.53
N ASN A 330 -4.78 0.99 -9.31
CA ASN A 330 -5.17 1.94 -10.35
C ASN A 330 -4.70 3.38 -10.10
N ALA A 331 -3.57 3.56 -9.41
CA ALA A 331 -3.00 4.89 -9.25
C ALA A 331 -2.57 5.51 -10.58
N MET A 332 -2.19 4.70 -11.57
CA MET A 332 -1.89 5.14 -12.93
C MET A 332 -3.17 5.64 -13.62
N GLY A 333 -4.25 4.84 -13.66
CA GLY A 333 -5.52 5.25 -14.27
C GLY A 333 -6.12 6.51 -13.64
N GLY A 334 -5.99 6.66 -12.31
CA GLY A 334 -6.39 7.90 -11.64
C GLY A 334 -5.62 9.15 -12.12
N ARG A 335 -4.34 9.00 -12.49
CA ARG A 335 -3.54 10.10 -13.08
C ARG A 335 -3.90 10.36 -14.53
N GLU A 336 -4.18 9.32 -15.31
CA GLU A 336 -4.61 9.39 -16.69
C GLU A 336 -5.87 10.26 -16.86
N VAL A 337 -6.80 10.15 -15.93
CA VAL A 337 -8.04 10.94 -15.93
C VAL A 337 -7.92 12.32 -15.28
N GLY A 338 -6.74 12.66 -14.70
CA GLY A 338 -6.52 13.95 -14.03
C GLY A 338 -6.97 13.99 -12.57
N GLY A 339 -6.98 12.86 -11.87
CA GLY A 339 -7.40 12.74 -10.46
C GLY A 339 -6.41 13.32 -9.43
N LEU A 340 -5.38 14.06 -9.84
CA LEU A 340 -4.50 14.85 -8.99
C LEU A 340 -4.84 16.34 -9.08
N ALA A 341 -4.72 17.06 -7.97
CA ALA A 341 -5.08 18.46 -7.85
C ALA A 341 -4.34 19.40 -8.82
N ASN A 342 -3.17 18.99 -9.29
CA ASN A 342 -2.32 19.76 -10.20
C ASN A 342 -2.41 19.32 -11.68
N GLN A 343 -3.40 18.49 -12.04
CA GLN A 343 -3.56 17.96 -13.40
C GLN A 343 -4.99 18.14 -13.91
N LEU A 344 -5.12 18.24 -15.22
CA LEU A 344 -6.35 18.01 -15.97
C LEU A 344 -6.38 16.57 -16.50
N ALA A 345 -7.48 16.16 -17.16
CA ALA A 345 -7.55 14.85 -17.81
C ALA A 345 -6.45 14.67 -18.86
N ALA A 346 -6.13 13.43 -19.20
CA ALA A 346 -5.18 13.06 -20.25
C ALA A 346 -3.76 13.64 -20.07
N HIS A 347 -3.25 13.63 -18.84
CA HIS A 347 -1.94 14.17 -18.45
C HIS A 347 -1.71 15.66 -18.78
N MET A 348 -2.78 16.37 -19.18
CA MET A 348 -2.68 17.81 -19.41
C MET A 348 -2.45 18.59 -18.11
N ASP A 349 -1.69 19.66 -18.17
CA ASP A 349 -1.50 20.57 -17.06
C ASP A 349 -2.37 21.82 -17.21
N TYR A 350 -2.59 22.55 -16.12
CA TYR A 350 -3.39 23.79 -16.14
C TYR A 350 -2.78 24.90 -17.01
N ASP A 351 -1.47 24.90 -17.19
CA ASP A 351 -0.70 25.83 -18.02
C ASP A 351 -0.47 25.31 -19.46
N THR A 352 -0.96 24.12 -19.81
CA THR A 352 -0.90 23.62 -21.18
C THR A 352 -1.78 24.50 -22.08
N PRO A 353 -1.21 25.17 -23.12
CA PRO A 353 -1.97 26.10 -23.96
C PRO A 353 -3.18 25.45 -24.64
N GLY A 354 -4.37 26.00 -24.45
CA GLY A 354 -5.62 25.53 -25.06
C GLY A 354 -6.22 24.26 -24.43
N ALA A 355 -5.54 23.63 -23.48
CA ALA A 355 -6.01 22.37 -22.88
C ALA A 355 -7.35 22.53 -22.14
N ARG A 356 -7.48 23.58 -21.33
CA ARG A 356 -8.71 23.86 -20.57
C ARG A 356 -9.90 24.12 -21.49
N GLU A 357 -9.72 24.94 -22.51
CA GLU A 357 -10.74 25.29 -23.49
C GLU A 357 -11.17 24.04 -24.28
N ALA A 358 -10.22 23.23 -24.75
CA ALA A 358 -10.50 21.99 -25.45
C ALA A 358 -11.25 20.99 -24.57
N LEU A 359 -10.85 20.82 -23.31
CA LEU A 359 -11.49 19.91 -22.39
C LEU A 359 -12.89 20.42 -21.96
N ALA A 360 -13.04 21.73 -21.70
CA ALA A 360 -14.34 22.33 -21.39
C ALA A 360 -15.33 22.14 -22.55
N HIS A 361 -14.89 22.39 -23.77
CA HIS A 361 -15.70 22.17 -24.97
C HIS A 361 -16.10 20.70 -25.14
N PHE A 362 -15.14 19.78 -24.95
CA PHE A 362 -15.36 18.35 -25.06
C PHE A 362 -16.38 17.83 -24.04
N TRP A 363 -16.26 18.23 -22.79
CA TRP A 363 -17.19 17.86 -21.71
C TRP A 363 -18.52 18.64 -21.76
N GLN A 364 -18.61 19.68 -22.61
CA GLN A 364 -19.71 20.66 -22.58
C GLN A 364 -19.85 21.26 -21.15
N ALA A 365 -18.73 21.43 -20.47
CA ALA A 365 -18.69 21.99 -19.13
C ALA A 365 -18.85 23.50 -19.15
N PRO A 366 -19.57 24.10 -18.16
CA PRO A 366 -19.74 25.56 -18.08
C PRO A 366 -18.42 26.33 -18.03
N SER A 367 -17.44 25.79 -17.25
CA SER A 367 -16.09 26.32 -17.13
C SER A 367 -15.18 25.30 -16.45
N LEU A 368 -13.87 25.43 -16.62
CA LEU A 368 -12.88 24.70 -15.84
C LEU A 368 -12.10 25.65 -14.94
N PRO A 369 -11.64 25.19 -13.77
CA PRO A 369 -10.75 25.98 -12.89
C PRO A 369 -9.50 26.45 -13.65
N THR A 370 -9.00 27.63 -13.26
CA THR A 370 -7.83 28.24 -13.93
C THR A 370 -6.51 27.87 -13.28
N GLU A 371 -6.54 27.39 -12.04
CA GLU A 371 -5.37 27.09 -11.23
C GLU A 371 -5.48 25.71 -10.57
N PRO A 372 -4.34 25.08 -10.22
CA PRO A 372 -4.30 23.85 -9.46
C PRO A 372 -5.00 23.94 -8.12
N GLY A 373 -5.58 22.82 -7.66
CA GLY A 373 -6.20 22.70 -6.36
C GLY A 373 -5.22 22.37 -5.23
N HIS A 374 -5.75 22.28 -4.01
CA HIS A 374 -5.00 21.84 -2.84
C HIS A 374 -4.63 20.34 -2.96
N LYS A 375 -3.34 20.04 -2.74
CA LYS A 375 -2.85 18.66 -2.63
C LYS A 375 -3.25 18.06 -1.28
N ALA A 376 -3.29 16.74 -1.14
CA ALA A 376 -3.87 16.01 0.00
C ALA A 376 -3.68 16.65 1.39
N VAL A 377 -2.45 16.88 1.83
CA VAL A 377 -2.21 17.48 3.17
C VAL A 377 -2.76 18.90 3.24
N ALA A 378 -2.50 19.72 2.22
CA ALA A 378 -2.99 21.10 2.15
C ALA A 378 -4.53 21.17 2.04
N LEU A 379 -5.18 20.16 1.46
CA LEU A 379 -6.63 20.06 1.38
C LEU A 379 -7.26 19.96 2.79
N PHE A 380 -6.71 19.10 3.65
CA PHE A 380 -7.18 18.99 5.02
C PHE A 380 -6.83 20.24 5.86
N GLU A 381 -5.72 20.91 5.57
CA GLU A 381 -5.41 22.21 6.19
C GLU A 381 -6.39 23.31 5.73
N ALA A 382 -6.85 23.27 4.48
CA ALA A 382 -7.87 24.21 3.98
C ALA A 382 -9.24 23.97 4.65
N MET A 383 -9.59 22.71 4.96
CA MET A 383 -10.77 22.39 5.77
C MET A 383 -10.66 22.98 7.19
N GLU A 384 -9.50 22.85 7.84
CA GLU A 384 -9.26 23.45 9.18
C GLU A 384 -9.43 24.97 9.17
N ARG A 385 -9.11 25.64 8.05
CA ARG A 385 -9.28 27.09 7.91
C ARG A 385 -10.70 27.48 7.48
N GLY A 386 -11.60 26.52 7.26
CA GLY A 386 -12.97 26.78 6.80
C GLY A 386 -13.07 27.20 5.33
N GLU A 387 -12.03 27.00 4.51
CA GLU A 387 -12.05 27.28 3.08
C GLU A 387 -12.85 26.22 2.30
N ILE A 388 -12.82 24.96 2.79
CA ILE A 388 -13.57 23.83 2.27
C ILE A 388 -14.77 23.57 3.19
N GLN A 389 -15.96 23.66 2.63
CA GLN A 389 -17.24 23.49 3.33
C GLN A 389 -17.86 22.10 3.07
N CYS A 390 -17.39 21.40 2.05
CA CYS A 390 -17.82 20.04 1.75
C CYS A 390 -16.64 19.22 1.23
N VAL A 391 -16.50 17.99 1.73
CA VAL A 391 -15.56 17.02 1.19
C VAL A 391 -16.28 15.71 0.87
N TRP A 392 -16.06 15.19 -0.35
CA TRP A 392 -16.50 13.86 -0.75
C TRP A 392 -15.31 12.91 -0.80
N ILE A 393 -15.24 11.99 0.17
CA ILE A 393 -14.18 10.99 0.32
C ILE A 393 -14.67 9.67 -0.29
N MET A 394 -13.85 9.06 -1.17
CA MET A 394 -14.25 7.87 -1.92
C MET A 394 -13.21 6.75 -1.78
N ALA A 395 -13.63 5.59 -1.27
CA ALA A 395 -12.86 4.34 -1.18
C ALA A 395 -11.48 4.49 -0.49
N THR A 396 -11.37 5.37 0.51
CA THR A 396 -10.13 5.60 1.26
C THR A 396 -10.40 6.03 2.70
N ASN A 397 -9.38 5.85 3.58
CA ASN A 397 -9.46 6.15 5.01
C ASN A 397 -8.36 7.17 5.41
N PRO A 398 -8.57 8.48 5.15
CA PRO A 398 -7.56 9.51 5.44
C PRO A 398 -7.19 9.62 6.92
N LEU A 399 -8.08 9.29 7.86
CA LEU A 399 -7.76 9.29 9.30
C LEU A 399 -6.74 8.22 9.70
N VAL A 400 -6.43 7.28 8.81
CA VAL A 400 -5.37 6.30 9.01
C VAL A 400 -4.14 6.62 8.16
N SER A 401 -4.34 7.11 6.94
CA SER A 401 -3.27 7.23 5.96
C SER A 401 -2.56 8.59 5.92
N LEU A 402 -3.21 9.67 6.35
CA LEU A 402 -2.57 10.99 6.44
C LEU A 402 -1.61 11.07 7.65
N PRO A 403 -0.50 11.82 7.53
CA PRO A 403 0.30 12.15 8.70
C PRO A 403 -0.49 13.05 9.65
N ASP A 404 -0.25 12.90 10.96
CA ASP A 404 -0.96 13.64 12.00
C ASP A 404 -2.49 13.44 11.94
N PRO A 405 -2.99 12.22 12.22
CA PRO A 405 -4.39 11.86 12.07
C PRO A 405 -5.34 12.67 12.97
N GLU A 406 -4.87 13.18 14.10
CA GLU A 406 -5.71 14.00 14.97
C GLU A 406 -6.06 15.36 14.32
N ARG A 407 -5.12 15.94 13.58
CA ARG A 407 -5.41 17.15 12.80
C ARG A 407 -6.35 16.84 11.63
N ALA A 408 -6.18 15.70 10.97
CA ALA A 408 -7.12 15.26 9.93
C ALA A 408 -8.52 15.02 10.51
N ARG A 409 -8.63 14.47 11.72
CA ARG A 409 -9.89 14.31 12.46
C ARG A 409 -10.51 15.67 12.77
N HIS A 410 -9.71 16.59 13.27
CA HIS A 410 -10.17 17.96 13.55
C HIS A 410 -10.70 18.64 12.29
N ALA A 411 -9.98 18.54 11.17
CA ALA A 411 -10.40 19.10 9.88
C ALA A 411 -11.78 18.57 9.44
N LEU A 412 -11.98 17.24 9.48
CA LEU A 412 -13.27 16.62 9.14
C LEU A 412 -14.39 17.03 10.11
N THR A 413 -14.09 17.16 11.41
CA THR A 413 -15.08 17.59 12.40
C THR A 413 -15.50 19.05 12.21
N GLN A 414 -14.63 19.89 11.65
CA GLN A 414 -14.94 21.29 11.34
C GLN A 414 -15.62 21.46 9.96
N CYS A 415 -15.50 20.49 9.08
CA CYS A 415 -16.11 20.53 7.74
C CYS A 415 -17.64 20.37 7.86
N PRO A 416 -18.45 21.33 7.36
CA PRO A 416 -19.90 21.29 7.52
C PRO A 416 -20.62 20.15 6.83
N LEU A 417 -20.02 19.56 5.78
CA LEU A 417 -20.59 18.40 5.06
C LEU A 417 -19.49 17.42 4.68
N VAL A 418 -19.48 16.27 5.34
CA VAL A 418 -18.57 15.16 5.04
C VAL A 418 -19.35 14.01 4.38
N ILE A 419 -19.07 13.74 3.11
CA ILE A 419 -19.66 12.65 2.35
C ILE A 419 -18.63 11.54 2.21
N VAL A 420 -19.00 10.31 2.51
CA VAL A 420 -18.12 9.14 2.36
C VAL A 420 -18.80 8.06 1.52
N SER A 421 -18.18 7.70 0.39
CA SER A 421 -18.56 6.52 -0.40
C SER A 421 -17.58 5.40 -0.11
N ASP A 422 -18.03 4.30 0.50
CA ASP A 422 -17.21 3.15 0.81
C ASP A 422 -18.02 1.86 0.78
N CYS A 423 -17.35 0.72 0.62
CA CYS A 423 -17.96 -0.60 0.69
C CYS A 423 -17.99 -1.17 2.13
N VAL A 424 -17.25 -0.59 3.07
CA VAL A 424 -17.13 -1.04 4.47
C VAL A 424 -17.87 -0.08 5.39
N ALA A 425 -18.69 -0.63 6.29
CA ALA A 425 -19.55 0.15 7.20
C ALA A 425 -18.84 0.72 8.42
N ASP A 426 -17.63 0.23 8.70
CA ASP A 426 -16.86 0.58 9.90
C ASP A 426 -15.44 0.96 9.49
N THR A 427 -15.19 2.25 9.32
CA THR A 427 -13.86 2.84 9.13
C THR A 427 -13.74 4.10 9.96
N ASP A 428 -12.51 4.46 10.37
CA ASP A 428 -12.27 5.67 11.16
C ASP A 428 -12.85 6.93 10.49
N THR A 429 -12.79 6.99 9.16
CA THR A 429 -13.31 8.14 8.38
C THR A 429 -14.83 8.11 8.27
N LEU A 430 -15.44 6.93 8.02
CA LEU A 430 -16.89 6.81 7.87
C LEU A 430 -17.63 7.18 9.17
N ALA A 431 -16.99 6.97 10.32
CA ALA A 431 -17.53 7.35 11.63
C ALA A 431 -17.76 8.86 11.78
N LEU A 432 -17.16 9.68 10.92
CA LEU A 432 -17.35 11.15 10.91
C LEU A 432 -18.18 11.64 9.72
N ALA A 433 -18.79 10.73 8.95
CA ALA A 433 -19.56 11.08 7.77
C ALA A 433 -20.95 11.59 8.13
N ASP A 434 -21.37 12.73 7.56
CA ASP A 434 -22.77 13.20 7.57
C ASP A 434 -23.60 12.39 6.59
N VAL A 435 -23.02 11.99 5.45
CA VAL A 435 -23.64 11.13 4.45
C VAL A 435 -22.73 9.97 4.11
N ALA A 436 -23.23 8.75 4.30
CA ALA A 436 -22.54 7.52 3.96
C ALA A 436 -23.24 6.81 2.79
N LEU A 437 -22.50 6.53 1.73
CA LEU A 437 -23.02 5.96 0.48
C LEU A 437 -22.42 4.57 0.23
N PRO A 438 -23.26 3.52 0.09
CA PRO A 438 -22.78 2.16 -0.13
C PRO A 438 -22.25 1.97 -1.55
N ALA A 439 -20.92 1.84 -1.66
CA ALA A 439 -20.24 1.55 -2.91
C ALA A 439 -20.04 0.05 -3.13
N MET A 440 -20.05 -0.38 -4.39
CA MET A 440 -19.74 -1.75 -4.79
C MET A 440 -18.30 -2.13 -4.47
N GLY A 441 -18.09 -3.36 -4.01
CA GLY A 441 -16.78 -3.94 -3.78
C GLY A 441 -16.10 -4.44 -5.07
N TRP A 442 -14.87 -4.99 -4.91
CA TRP A 442 -14.05 -5.46 -6.04
C TRP A 442 -14.78 -6.45 -6.96
N ALA A 443 -15.39 -7.48 -6.41
CA ALA A 443 -16.03 -8.54 -7.21
C ALA A 443 -17.42 -8.15 -7.75
N GLU A 444 -17.93 -6.96 -7.42
CA GLU A 444 -19.30 -6.53 -7.71
C GLU A 444 -19.36 -5.53 -8.87
N LYS A 445 -18.23 -4.86 -9.23
CA LYS A 445 -18.21 -3.76 -10.20
C LYS A 445 -17.31 -4.03 -11.40
N ASP A 446 -17.62 -3.35 -12.49
CA ASP A 446 -17.04 -3.51 -13.81
C ASP A 446 -16.35 -2.22 -14.28
N GLY A 447 -15.17 -2.36 -14.90
CA GLY A 447 -14.41 -1.23 -15.42
C GLY A 447 -12.99 -1.61 -15.83
N THR A 448 -12.07 -0.65 -15.80
CA THR A 448 -10.65 -0.81 -16.15
C THR A 448 -9.73 -0.32 -15.05
N VAL A 449 -8.52 -0.87 -15.04
CA VAL A 449 -7.40 -0.41 -14.19
C VAL A 449 -6.13 -0.36 -15.01
N THR A 450 -5.24 0.59 -14.70
CA THR A 450 -3.91 0.70 -15.32
C THR A 450 -2.82 0.44 -14.29
N ASN A 451 -1.96 -0.55 -14.56
CA ASN A 451 -0.88 -0.97 -13.67
C ASN A 451 0.40 -0.10 -13.80
N SER A 452 1.45 -0.44 -13.04
CA SER A 452 2.71 0.35 -12.99
C SER A 452 3.49 0.37 -14.31
N GLU A 453 3.28 -0.59 -15.20
CA GLU A 453 3.89 -0.62 -16.54
C GLU A 453 2.97 -0.05 -17.62
N ARG A 454 1.94 0.72 -17.26
CA ARG A 454 0.98 1.34 -18.20
C ARG A 454 0.04 0.35 -18.89
N CYS A 455 -0.08 -0.87 -18.37
CA CYS A 455 -0.97 -1.89 -18.92
C CYS A 455 -2.38 -1.72 -18.38
N ILE A 456 -3.32 -1.42 -19.28
CA ILE A 456 -4.76 -1.35 -19.02
C ILE A 456 -5.34 -2.76 -19.04
N SER A 457 -6.07 -3.13 -18.00
CA SER A 457 -6.72 -4.43 -17.87
C SER A 457 -8.17 -4.28 -17.42
N ARG A 458 -9.02 -5.22 -17.86
CA ARG A 458 -10.43 -5.25 -17.46
C ARG A 458 -10.58 -5.82 -16.05
N GLN A 459 -11.23 -5.07 -15.15
CA GLN A 459 -11.86 -5.63 -13.96
C GLN A 459 -13.31 -5.95 -14.29
N ARG A 460 -13.77 -7.16 -14.02
CA ARG A 460 -15.13 -7.62 -14.29
C ARG A 460 -15.87 -7.91 -13.00
N GLY A 461 -17.15 -7.53 -12.93
CA GLY A 461 -18.04 -7.94 -11.88
C GLY A 461 -18.28 -9.45 -11.94
N LEU A 462 -18.16 -10.12 -10.81
CA LEU A 462 -18.23 -11.58 -10.66
C LEU A 462 -19.49 -12.03 -9.94
N ILE A 463 -19.95 -11.22 -8.98
CA ILE A 463 -21.08 -11.52 -8.09
C ILE A 463 -22.03 -10.31 -8.02
N PRO A 464 -23.29 -10.51 -7.64
CA PRO A 464 -24.22 -9.41 -7.41
C PRO A 464 -23.74 -8.43 -6.33
N ALA A 465 -24.22 -7.20 -6.40
CA ALA A 465 -23.97 -6.18 -5.38
C ALA A 465 -24.54 -6.60 -4.02
N VAL A 466 -23.83 -6.27 -2.95
CA VAL A 466 -24.31 -6.50 -1.58
C VAL A 466 -25.28 -5.40 -1.16
N GLY A 467 -26.47 -5.76 -0.78
CA GLY A 467 -27.52 -4.80 -0.39
C GLY A 467 -27.89 -3.85 -1.53
N GLU A 468 -27.92 -2.57 -1.25
CA GLU A 468 -28.24 -1.51 -2.22
C GLU A 468 -26.97 -0.83 -2.80
N ALA A 469 -25.79 -1.44 -2.66
CA ALA A 469 -24.54 -0.86 -3.15
C ALA A 469 -24.58 -0.57 -4.66
N ARG A 470 -23.96 0.53 -5.07
CA ARG A 470 -23.88 1.00 -6.45
C ARG A 470 -22.42 1.25 -6.88
N PRO A 471 -22.11 1.18 -8.20
CA PRO A 471 -20.81 1.61 -8.69
C PRO A 471 -20.58 3.10 -8.40
N ASP A 472 -19.35 3.47 -8.09
CA ASP A 472 -19.00 4.86 -7.73
C ASP A 472 -19.36 5.84 -8.87
N TRP A 473 -19.10 5.48 -10.14
CA TRP A 473 -19.48 6.30 -11.30
C TRP A 473 -20.99 6.56 -11.38
N TRP A 474 -21.83 5.57 -11.01
CA TRP A 474 -23.30 5.73 -10.99
C TRP A 474 -23.73 6.70 -9.88
N ILE A 475 -23.14 6.56 -8.69
CA ILE A 475 -23.46 7.42 -7.53
C ILE A 475 -23.20 8.89 -7.90
N ILE A 476 -22.02 9.17 -8.47
CA ILE A 476 -21.63 10.53 -8.88
C ILE A 476 -22.56 11.03 -9.99
N SER A 477 -22.86 10.19 -10.99
CA SER A 477 -23.74 10.57 -12.13
C SER A 477 -25.14 10.90 -11.65
N ALA A 478 -25.70 10.10 -10.72
CA ALA A 478 -27.03 10.35 -10.19
C ALA A 478 -27.12 11.67 -9.40
N VAL A 479 -26.10 12.00 -8.61
CA VAL A 479 -26.00 13.29 -7.90
C VAL A 479 -25.83 14.44 -8.90
N ALA A 480 -25.02 14.29 -9.92
CA ALA A 480 -24.83 15.29 -10.97
C ALA A 480 -26.14 15.55 -11.74
N GLN A 481 -26.91 14.50 -12.03
CA GLN A 481 -28.24 14.61 -12.65
C GLN A 481 -29.23 15.33 -11.73
N ALA A 482 -29.24 15.05 -10.44
CA ALA A 482 -30.06 15.77 -9.45
C ALA A 482 -29.72 17.27 -9.35
N MET A 483 -28.47 17.65 -9.67
CA MET A 483 -28.06 19.06 -9.80
C MET A 483 -28.45 19.67 -11.17
N GLY A 484 -29.06 18.91 -12.07
CA GLY A 484 -29.53 19.40 -13.39
C GLY A 484 -28.59 19.11 -14.56
N PHE A 485 -27.47 18.43 -14.37
CA PHE A 485 -26.48 18.11 -15.39
C PHE A 485 -26.80 16.83 -16.18
N ASN A 486 -28.07 16.58 -16.50
CA ASN A 486 -28.57 15.32 -17.06
C ASN A 486 -27.79 14.84 -18.29
N ALA A 487 -27.65 15.69 -19.31
CA ALA A 487 -27.05 15.30 -20.59
C ALA A 487 -25.55 14.90 -20.47
N ALA A 488 -24.82 15.52 -19.55
CA ALA A 488 -23.39 15.29 -19.39
C ALA A 488 -23.05 14.02 -18.64
N PHE A 489 -24.02 13.45 -17.88
CA PHE A 489 -23.84 12.28 -17.00
C PHE A 489 -24.83 11.14 -17.29
N ASP A 490 -25.40 11.10 -18.51
CA ASP A 490 -26.28 10.03 -18.99
C ASP A 490 -25.46 8.89 -19.59
N TYR A 491 -24.80 8.12 -18.73
CA TYR A 491 -23.98 6.99 -19.13
C TYR A 491 -24.78 5.67 -19.10
N ALA A 492 -24.77 4.94 -20.22
CA ALA A 492 -25.36 3.60 -20.28
C ALA A 492 -24.58 2.55 -19.48
N GLY A 493 -23.33 2.82 -19.15
CA GLY A 493 -22.45 1.90 -18.40
C GLY A 493 -20.97 2.25 -18.55
N PRO A 494 -20.07 1.47 -17.92
CA PRO A 494 -18.63 1.76 -17.89
C PRO A 494 -17.99 1.81 -19.29
N ALA A 495 -18.48 1.04 -20.27
CA ALA A 495 -17.98 1.08 -21.63
C ALA A 495 -18.16 2.47 -22.30
N ALA A 496 -19.27 3.16 -22.02
CA ALA A 496 -19.52 4.50 -22.53
C ALA A 496 -18.55 5.52 -21.91
N ILE A 497 -18.28 5.40 -20.61
CA ILE A 497 -17.32 6.24 -19.88
C ILE A 497 -15.90 6.00 -20.40
N PHE A 498 -15.51 4.74 -20.60
CA PHE A 498 -14.20 4.38 -21.14
C PHE A 498 -13.96 4.98 -22.53
N ARG A 499 -14.95 4.92 -23.44
CA ARG A 499 -14.84 5.54 -24.77
C ARG A 499 -14.68 7.06 -24.69
N GLU A 500 -15.42 7.72 -23.81
CA GLU A 500 -15.28 9.16 -23.56
C GLU A 500 -13.88 9.50 -23.03
N HIS A 501 -13.36 8.72 -22.06
CA HIS A 501 -12.00 8.86 -21.58
C HIS A 501 -10.96 8.62 -22.68
N ALA A 502 -11.10 7.57 -23.48
CA ALA A 502 -10.21 7.30 -24.60
C ALA A 502 -10.20 8.43 -25.63
N LEU A 503 -11.36 9.01 -25.92
CA LEU A 503 -11.46 10.17 -26.81
C LEU A 503 -10.82 11.42 -26.18
N ALA A 504 -11.02 11.66 -24.88
CA ALA A 504 -10.41 12.78 -24.16
C ALA A 504 -8.86 12.72 -24.22
N SER A 505 -8.27 11.53 -24.28
CA SER A 505 -6.81 11.35 -24.39
C SER A 505 -6.22 11.91 -25.68
N THR A 506 -7.05 12.21 -26.71
CA THR A 506 -6.61 12.79 -27.98
C THR A 506 -6.62 14.33 -27.99
N LEU A 507 -7.10 14.97 -26.91
CA LEU A 507 -7.34 16.44 -26.89
C LEU A 507 -6.06 17.26 -26.63
N SER A 508 -5.04 16.68 -25.99
CA SER A 508 -3.92 17.43 -25.46
C SER A 508 -3.18 18.26 -26.51
N GLY A 509 -3.08 17.78 -27.72
CA GLY A 509 -2.35 18.48 -28.78
C GLY A 509 -0.86 18.73 -28.50
N ALA A 510 -0.37 18.30 -27.33
CA ALA A 510 1.05 18.44 -26.96
C ALA A 510 1.91 17.57 -27.89
N PRO A 511 2.98 18.15 -28.47
CA PRO A 511 3.86 17.37 -29.34
C PRO A 511 4.46 16.17 -28.59
N ARG A 512 4.41 14.99 -29.22
CA ARG A 512 5.01 13.75 -28.71
C ARG A 512 4.44 13.23 -27.38
N GLN A 513 3.21 13.65 -27.00
CA GLN A 513 2.53 13.09 -25.83
C GLN A 513 2.44 11.57 -25.96
N GLN A 514 2.78 10.87 -24.88
CA GLN A 514 2.77 9.41 -24.87
C GLN A 514 1.40 8.86 -24.49
N PHE A 515 0.70 9.48 -23.52
CA PHE A 515 -0.62 9.01 -23.13
C PHE A 515 -1.65 9.30 -24.22
N ASN A 516 -2.06 8.26 -24.95
CA ASN A 516 -3.07 8.34 -26.00
C ASN A 516 -3.76 6.99 -26.15
N LEU A 517 -5.09 6.99 -26.08
CA LEU A 517 -5.97 5.81 -26.20
C LEU A 517 -6.90 5.93 -27.41
N GLY A 518 -6.61 6.84 -28.36
CA GLY A 518 -7.52 7.19 -29.44
C GLY A 518 -8.02 6.02 -30.28
N ALA A 519 -7.23 4.96 -30.46
CA ALA A 519 -7.66 3.77 -31.18
C ALA A 519 -8.75 2.96 -30.42
N LEU A 520 -8.86 3.13 -29.10
CA LEU A 520 -9.86 2.45 -28.27
C LEU A 520 -11.20 3.22 -28.18
N ALA A 521 -11.23 4.48 -28.62
CA ALA A 521 -12.43 5.34 -28.57
C ALA A 521 -13.59 4.80 -29.43
N ALA A 522 -13.27 4.00 -30.44
CA ALA A 522 -14.26 3.39 -31.34
C ALA A 522 -14.75 2.00 -30.89
N PHE A 523 -14.31 1.49 -29.73
CA PHE A 523 -14.73 0.20 -29.24
C PHE A 523 -16.25 0.12 -29.06
N SER A 524 -16.87 -0.95 -29.55
CA SER A 524 -18.22 -1.31 -29.15
C SER A 524 -18.23 -1.85 -27.72
N ASP A 525 -19.41 -1.99 -27.12
CA ASP A 525 -19.55 -2.66 -25.82
C ASP A 525 -19.00 -4.08 -25.86
N ARG A 526 -19.14 -4.78 -26.99
CA ARG A 526 -18.56 -6.10 -27.20
C ARG A 526 -17.03 -6.07 -27.16
N ASP A 527 -16.42 -5.09 -27.85
CA ASP A 527 -14.95 -4.95 -27.92
C ASP A 527 -14.38 -4.60 -26.53
N TYR A 528 -15.07 -3.67 -25.81
CA TYR A 528 -14.73 -3.34 -24.44
C TYR A 528 -14.81 -4.55 -23.52
N ASN A 529 -15.86 -5.36 -23.62
CA ASN A 529 -16.00 -6.59 -22.85
C ASN A 529 -14.97 -7.66 -23.19
N ALA A 530 -14.54 -7.73 -24.45
CA ALA A 530 -13.54 -8.66 -24.95
C ALA A 530 -12.09 -8.16 -24.82
N MET A 531 -11.89 -6.91 -24.33
CA MET A 531 -10.56 -6.29 -24.26
C MET A 531 -9.59 -7.11 -23.46
N THR A 532 -8.44 -7.41 -24.05
CA THR A 532 -7.28 -8.03 -23.43
C THR A 532 -6.34 -6.97 -22.86
N PRO A 533 -5.43 -7.29 -21.94
CA PRO A 533 -4.44 -6.35 -21.41
C PRO A 533 -3.66 -5.65 -22.52
N VAL A 534 -3.56 -4.31 -22.46
CA VAL A 534 -2.86 -3.51 -23.46
C VAL A 534 -2.11 -2.35 -22.80
N GLN A 535 -0.86 -2.12 -23.22
CA GLN A 535 -0.06 -0.98 -22.72
C GLN A 535 -0.25 0.26 -23.60
N TRP A 536 -0.56 1.40 -22.99
CA TRP A 536 -0.60 2.64 -23.73
C TRP A 536 0.81 3.15 -24.12
N PRO A 537 0.95 3.93 -25.21
CA PRO A 537 -0.08 4.48 -26.10
C PRO A 537 -0.74 3.41 -26.97
N VAL A 538 -2.07 3.61 -27.27
CA VAL A 538 -2.82 2.76 -28.22
C VAL A 538 -3.37 3.68 -29.32
N THR A 539 -2.66 3.72 -30.42
CA THR A 539 -2.91 4.63 -31.55
C THR A 539 -2.96 3.83 -32.86
N PRO A 540 -3.37 4.43 -33.98
CA PRO A 540 -3.27 3.76 -35.29
C PRO A 540 -1.85 3.30 -35.65
N GLU A 541 -0.82 3.98 -35.15
CA GLU A 541 0.58 3.57 -35.31
C GLU A 541 0.95 2.40 -34.39
N TYR A 542 0.40 2.38 -33.19
CA TYR A 542 0.61 1.34 -32.17
C TYR A 542 -0.72 0.68 -31.77
N PRO A 543 -1.39 -0.06 -32.66
CA PRO A 543 -2.74 -0.61 -32.40
C PRO A 543 -2.76 -1.69 -31.32
N HIS A 544 -1.63 -2.29 -31.00
CA HIS A 544 -1.44 -3.27 -29.93
C HIS A 544 -0.71 -2.70 -28.70
N GLY A 545 -0.54 -1.38 -28.67
CA GLY A 545 0.20 -0.68 -27.60
C GLY A 545 1.71 -0.65 -27.85
N ARG A 546 2.42 -0.01 -26.90
CA ARG A 546 3.88 0.13 -26.93
C ARG A 546 4.47 -0.19 -25.57
N GLU A 547 5.34 -1.20 -25.51
CA GLU A 547 5.92 -1.68 -24.27
C GLU A 547 6.90 -0.71 -23.62
N ARG A 548 7.78 -0.09 -24.39
CA ARG A 548 8.84 0.83 -23.92
C ARG A 548 8.69 2.21 -24.55
N LEU A 549 8.87 3.23 -23.73
CA LEU A 549 8.79 4.63 -24.16
C LEU A 549 10.17 5.27 -24.19
N PHE A 550 10.32 6.31 -25.01
CA PHE A 550 11.51 7.15 -25.09
C PHE A 550 12.81 6.45 -25.58
N GLY A 551 12.76 5.18 -25.97
CA GLY A 551 13.92 4.47 -26.51
C GLY A 551 14.43 5.03 -27.84
N ASP A 552 13.61 5.82 -28.52
CA ASP A 552 13.93 6.62 -29.71
C ASP A 552 14.53 7.99 -29.39
N GLY A 553 14.67 8.33 -28.09
CA GLY A 553 15.17 9.63 -27.63
C GLY A 553 14.23 10.81 -27.84
N ALA A 554 12.96 10.56 -28.16
CA ALA A 554 11.95 11.59 -28.38
C ALA A 554 11.10 11.80 -27.11
N PHE A 555 11.20 12.98 -26.50
CA PHE A 555 10.52 13.33 -25.25
C PHE A 555 9.42 14.38 -25.47
N PRO A 556 8.32 14.36 -24.70
CA PRO A 556 7.23 15.34 -24.78
C PRO A 556 7.58 16.66 -24.05
N THR A 557 8.80 17.11 -24.21
CA THR A 557 9.26 18.43 -23.78
C THR A 557 9.21 19.43 -24.95
N PRO A 558 9.20 20.75 -24.73
CA PRO A 558 9.10 21.75 -25.81
C PRO A 558 10.19 21.64 -26.88
N ASP A 559 11.41 21.23 -26.49
CA ASP A 559 12.56 21.04 -27.39
C ASP A 559 12.78 19.57 -27.79
N GLY A 560 11.93 18.65 -27.28
CA GLY A 560 12.02 17.22 -27.55
C GLY A 560 13.14 16.49 -26.83
N ARG A 561 13.78 17.12 -25.84
CA ARG A 561 14.93 16.60 -25.10
C ARG A 561 14.60 16.27 -23.65
N ALA A 562 15.17 15.20 -23.11
CA ALA A 562 15.14 14.93 -21.68
C ALA A 562 15.98 15.95 -20.89
N ARG A 563 15.66 16.09 -19.62
CA ARG A 563 16.25 17.13 -18.77
C ARG A 563 17.04 16.53 -17.61
N PHE A 564 18.34 16.78 -17.58
CA PHE A 564 19.13 16.68 -16.38
C PHE A 564 18.68 17.73 -15.36
N THR A 565 18.53 17.30 -14.12
CA THR A 565 18.07 18.18 -13.04
C THR A 565 19.19 18.36 -12.03
N PRO A 566 19.62 19.58 -11.68
CA PRO A 566 20.50 19.81 -10.55
C PRO A 566 19.86 19.38 -9.25
N ILE A 567 20.50 18.48 -8.50
CA ILE A 567 19.98 17.94 -7.24
C ILE A 567 20.87 18.39 -6.08
N HIS A 568 20.24 19.10 -5.14
CA HIS A 568 20.87 19.54 -3.89
C HIS A 568 20.28 18.68 -2.75
N PRO A 569 21.05 17.72 -2.20
CA PRO A 569 20.54 16.83 -1.17
C PRO A 569 19.97 17.58 0.02
N THR A 570 18.76 17.20 0.44
CA THR A 570 18.06 17.80 1.57
C THR A 570 17.83 16.74 2.64
N ALA A 571 18.31 17.00 3.85
CA ALA A 571 18.11 16.11 4.98
C ALA A 571 16.61 16.02 5.37
N PRO A 572 16.17 14.90 5.98
CA PRO A 572 14.83 14.81 6.58
C PRO A 572 14.53 15.98 7.51
N ALA A 573 13.27 16.38 7.56
CA ALA A 573 12.86 17.56 8.35
C ALA A 573 13.06 17.37 9.85
N ARG A 574 12.98 16.13 10.32
CA ARG A 574 13.21 15.78 11.72
C ARG A 574 14.22 14.65 11.83
N GLY A 575 15.25 14.86 12.64
CA GLY A 575 16.23 13.87 13.02
C GLY A 575 16.13 13.50 14.49
N PRO A 576 16.92 12.54 14.98
CA PRO A 576 17.03 12.20 16.38
C PRO A 576 17.43 13.39 17.24
N THR A 577 16.88 13.44 18.46
CA THR A 577 17.20 14.42 19.51
C THR A 577 17.49 13.69 20.81
N VAL A 578 17.92 14.40 21.83
CA VAL A 578 18.11 13.80 23.17
C VAL A 578 16.81 13.18 23.71
N THR A 579 15.65 13.79 23.43
CA THR A 579 14.34 13.32 23.92
C THR A 579 13.67 12.32 22.99
N THR A 580 14.09 12.23 21.72
CA THR A 580 13.59 11.29 20.72
C THR A 580 14.77 10.68 19.97
N PRO A 581 15.54 9.78 20.60
CA PRO A 581 16.85 9.36 20.08
C PRO A 581 16.77 8.40 18.89
N LEU A 582 15.64 7.68 18.71
CA LEU A 582 15.51 6.68 17.65
C LEU A 582 14.88 7.27 16.39
N ARG A 583 15.45 6.93 15.23
CA ARG A 583 14.82 7.18 13.93
C ARG A 583 13.69 6.18 13.70
N VAL A 584 12.55 6.68 13.25
CA VAL A 584 11.38 5.85 12.95
C VAL A 584 11.17 5.79 11.46
N THR A 585 11.17 4.58 10.93
CA THR A 585 10.77 4.28 9.55
C THR A 585 9.46 3.49 9.54
N SER A 586 8.75 3.51 8.43
CA SER A 586 7.49 2.78 8.32
C SER A 586 7.40 2.00 7.01
N GLY A 587 6.52 0.98 6.96
CA GLY A 587 6.33 0.22 5.74
C GLY A 587 5.18 -0.77 5.80
N ARG A 588 5.03 -1.52 4.71
CA ARG A 588 4.07 -2.62 4.62
C ARG A 588 4.68 -3.93 5.10
N ILE A 589 3.84 -4.81 5.61
CA ILE A 589 4.20 -6.21 5.85
C ILE A 589 3.69 -7.12 4.71
N ARG A 590 4.16 -8.35 4.70
CA ARG A 590 3.97 -9.33 3.63
C ARG A 590 2.49 -9.60 3.31
N ASP A 591 1.68 -9.83 4.33
CA ASP A 591 0.34 -10.41 4.18
C ASP A 591 -0.79 -9.37 4.28
N GLN A 592 -0.48 -8.10 4.60
CA GLN A 592 -1.47 -7.05 4.76
C GLN A 592 -1.48 -6.01 3.63
N TRP A 593 -2.63 -5.33 3.50
CA TRP A 593 -2.83 -4.28 2.51
C TRP A 593 -3.43 -3.01 3.13
N HIS A 594 -2.70 -1.88 3.01
CA HIS A 594 -3.09 -0.56 3.53
C HIS A 594 -3.75 -0.62 4.93
N THR A 595 -5.00 -0.18 5.07
CA THR A 595 -5.74 -0.08 6.33
C THR A 595 -6.49 -1.36 6.73
N MET A 596 -6.16 -2.49 6.11
CA MET A 596 -6.73 -3.83 6.36
C MET A 596 -8.25 -3.97 6.14
N THR A 597 -8.93 -2.98 5.59
CA THR A 597 -10.38 -3.03 5.33
C THR A 597 -10.80 -4.23 4.47
N ARG A 598 -9.89 -4.78 3.67
CA ARG A 598 -10.10 -6.03 2.91
C ARG A 598 -9.32 -7.20 3.50
N THR A 599 -7.99 -7.08 3.64
CA THR A 599 -7.15 -8.20 4.13
C THR A 599 -7.47 -8.61 5.57
N GLY A 600 -7.93 -7.69 6.42
CA GLY A 600 -8.40 -7.98 7.77
C GLY A 600 -9.69 -8.84 7.85
N ARG A 601 -10.31 -9.15 6.70
CA ARG A 601 -11.46 -10.08 6.60
C ARG A 601 -11.04 -11.53 6.33
N ALA A 602 -9.82 -11.76 5.87
CA ALA A 602 -9.27 -13.08 5.60
C ALA A 602 -8.39 -13.51 6.78
N ALA A 603 -8.90 -14.39 7.63
CA ALA A 603 -8.24 -14.81 8.87
C ALA A 603 -6.79 -15.26 8.66
N ARG A 604 -6.52 -16.08 7.63
CA ARG A 604 -5.18 -16.59 7.34
C ARG A 604 -4.14 -15.51 7.05
N LEU A 605 -4.55 -14.31 6.61
CA LEU A 605 -3.63 -13.21 6.35
C LEU A 605 -3.18 -12.50 7.65
N LEU A 606 -3.88 -12.72 8.78
CA LEU A 606 -3.53 -12.18 10.09
C LEU A 606 -2.76 -13.17 10.98
N GLN A 607 -2.64 -14.43 10.58
CA GLN A 607 -1.99 -15.45 11.40
C GLN A 607 -0.47 -15.36 11.42
N HIS A 608 0.16 -14.80 10.38
CA HIS A 608 1.61 -14.62 10.35
C HIS A 608 2.06 -13.49 11.31
N LEU A 609 1.46 -12.31 11.19
CA LEU A 609 1.72 -11.16 12.06
C LEU A 609 0.37 -10.56 12.48
N CYS A 610 -0.07 -10.90 13.69
CA CYS A 610 -1.43 -10.62 14.14
C CYS A 610 -1.58 -9.33 14.96
N GLU A 611 -0.48 -8.76 15.43
CA GLU A 611 -0.44 -7.56 16.28
C GLU A 611 0.46 -6.48 15.68
N PRO A 612 0.24 -5.19 16.01
CA PRO A 612 1.19 -4.14 15.67
C PRO A 612 2.52 -4.39 16.39
N PHE A 613 3.63 -4.11 15.70
CA PHE A 613 4.95 -4.36 16.27
C PHE A 613 5.92 -3.20 16.00
N ILE A 614 7.02 -3.20 16.76
CA ILE A 614 8.15 -2.31 16.61
C ILE A 614 9.37 -3.19 16.37
N GLU A 615 9.94 -3.17 15.17
CA GLU A 615 11.18 -3.88 14.87
C GLU A 615 12.37 -3.03 15.34
N VAL A 616 13.25 -3.61 16.15
CA VAL A 616 14.28 -2.91 16.91
C VAL A 616 15.56 -3.75 16.92
N HIS A 617 16.71 -3.08 16.83
CA HIS A 617 18.01 -3.77 17.00
C HIS A 617 18.14 -4.33 18.45
N PRO A 618 18.70 -5.53 18.66
CA PRO A 618 18.86 -6.12 20.00
C PRO A 618 19.57 -5.20 21.02
N ASP A 619 20.60 -4.46 20.60
CA ASP A 619 21.32 -3.52 21.47
C ASP A 619 20.42 -2.38 21.95
N ASP A 620 19.52 -1.88 21.09
CA ASP A 620 18.57 -0.83 21.47
C ASP A 620 17.48 -1.37 22.41
N LEU A 621 17.05 -2.63 22.24
CA LEU A 621 16.16 -3.28 23.21
C LEU A 621 16.82 -3.36 24.58
N ALA A 622 18.05 -3.85 24.65
CA ALA A 622 18.81 -3.96 25.89
C ALA A 622 19.04 -2.60 26.57
N ALA A 623 19.33 -1.55 25.78
CA ALA A 623 19.52 -0.20 26.28
C ALA A 623 18.25 0.44 26.89
N HIS A 624 17.06 -0.12 26.56
CA HIS A 624 15.76 0.37 27.05
C HIS A 624 15.09 -0.60 28.04
N ASP A 625 15.81 -1.59 28.56
CA ASP A 625 15.28 -2.64 29.47
C ASP A 625 14.07 -3.39 28.85
N LEU A 626 14.13 -3.72 27.56
CA LEU A 626 13.09 -4.42 26.80
C LEU A 626 13.66 -5.74 26.25
N ALA A 627 12.78 -6.74 26.15
CA ALA A 627 13.03 -8.00 25.47
C ALA A 627 12.20 -8.12 24.18
N ASP A 628 12.53 -9.12 23.37
CA ASP A 628 11.68 -9.51 22.24
C ASP A 628 10.29 -9.94 22.73
N GLY A 629 9.24 -9.45 22.07
CA GLY A 629 7.85 -9.73 22.43
C GLY A 629 7.24 -8.82 23.51
N ASP A 630 7.98 -7.92 24.13
CA ASP A 630 7.44 -6.95 25.09
C ASP A 630 6.56 -5.91 24.41
N LEU A 631 5.58 -5.36 25.14
CA LEU A 631 4.84 -4.19 24.68
C LEU A 631 5.62 -2.91 25.00
N ALA A 632 5.77 -2.06 23.98
CA ALA A 632 6.47 -0.80 24.09
C ALA A 632 5.78 0.34 23.37
N TRP A 633 5.94 1.54 23.90
CA TRP A 633 5.54 2.79 23.28
C TRP A 633 6.66 3.38 22.44
N LEU A 634 6.34 3.80 21.22
CA LEU A 634 7.08 4.87 20.58
C LEU A 634 6.32 6.17 20.79
N SER A 635 7.01 7.19 21.29
CA SER A 635 6.41 8.48 21.63
C SER A 635 7.28 9.63 21.15
N ASN A 636 6.63 10.62 20.55
CA ASN A 636 7.23 11.93 20.27
C ASN A 636 6.25 13.04 20.63
N GLY A 637 6.63 14.31 20.45
CA GLY A 637 5.76 15.44 20.80
C GLY A 637 4.47 15.57 19.98
N GLN A 638 4.28 14.71 18.97
CA GLN A 638 3.12 14.73 18.08
C GLN A 638 2.14 13.61 18.41
N GLY A 639 2.63 12.39 18.65
CA GLY A 639 1.77 11.24 18.87
C GLY A 639 2.48 10.04 19.53
N ARG A 640 1.74 8.95 19.63
CA ARG A 640 2.21 7.69 20.24
C ARG A 640 1.80 6.50 19.40
N TYR A 641 2.64 5.47 19.44
CA TYR A 641 2.36 4.17 18.84
C TYR A 641 2.65 3.08 19.88
N LEU A 642 1.74 2.14 20.05
CA LEU A 642 1.89 1.00 20.95
C LEU A 642 1.98 -0.28 20.12
N GLY A 643 3.07 -1.02 20.27
CA GLY A 643 3.28 -2.26 19.56
C GLY A 643 4.17 -3.22 20.34
N ARG A 644 4.20 -4.47 19.88
CA ARG A 644 5.06 -5.49 20.45
C ARG A 644 6.46 -5.35 19.85
N THR A 645 7.48 -5.35 20.68
CA THR A 645 8.87 -5.33 20.22
C THR A 645 9.18 -6.60 19.43
N ARG A 646 10.01 -6.46 18.40
CA ARG A 646 10.55 -7.54 17.59
C ARG A 646 12.04 -7.32 17.38
N ALA A 647 12.85 -8.17 17.96
CA ALA A 647 14.30 -8.12 17.82
C ALA A 647 14.70 -8.45 16.38
N SER A 648 15.61 -7.68 15.80
CA SER A 648 16.08 -7.90 14.43
C SER A 648 17.50 -7.36 14.24
N ASP A 649 18.43 -8.24 13.92
CA ASP A 649 19.80 -7.86 13.48
C ASP A 649 19.80 -7.19 12.11
N GLY A 650 18.69 -7.25 11.39
CA GLY A 650 18.48 -6.54 10.12
C GLY A 650 18.19 -5.05 10.30
N MET A 651 17.93 -4.59 11.53
CA MET A 651 17.81 -3.17 11.88
C MET A 651 19.19 -2.58 12.20
N ARG A 652 19.36 -1.31 11.92
CA ARG A 652 20.56 -0.56 12.36
C ARG A 652 20.34 -0.07 13.80
N PRO A 653 21.38 -0.08 14.67
CA PRO A 653 21.29 0.57 15.97
C PRO A 653 20.85 2.04 15.83
N GLY A 654 19.95 2.48 16.71
CA GLY A 654 19.34 3.82 16.68
C GLY A 654 18.19 4.00 15.67
N GLU A 655 17.74 2.91 15.03
CA GLU A 655 16.62 2.93 14.08
C GLU A 655 15.54 1.90 14.45
N VAL A 656 14.29 2.25 14.20
CA VAL A 656 13.15 1.35 14.41
C VAL A 656 12.21 1.38 13.21
N PHE A 657 11.51 0.27 13.00
CA PHE A 657 10.50 0.16 11.95
C PHE A 657 9.13 -0.13 12.55
N VAL A 658 8.08 0.51 12.01
CA VAL A 658 6.68 0.25 12.36
C VAL A 658 5.84 -0.04 11.12
N PRO A 659 4.93 -1.04 11.17
CA PRO A 659 4.00 -1.32 10.09
C PRO A 659 2.86 -0.29 10.03
N ILE A 660 2.40 0.03 8.80
CA ILE A 660 1.39 1.08 8.54
C ILE A 660 -0.06 0.60 8.58
N HIS A 661 -0.31 -0.67 8.88
CA HIS A 661 -1.60 -1.32 8.58
C HIS A 661 -2.65 -1.15 9.66
N TRP A 662 -2.23 -1.20 10.93
CA TRP A 662 -3.15 -1.18 12.06
C TRP A 662 -3.82 0.19 12.25
N ASN A 663 -5.08 0.15 12.65
CA ASN A 663 -5.95 1.30 12.90
C ASN A 663 -6.87 1.01 14.09
N HIS A 664 -7.75 1.93 14.45
CA HIS A 664 -8.62 1.82 15.63
C HIS A 664 -9.63 0.67 15.57
N GLN A 665 -9.85 0.04 14.39
CA GLN A 665 -10.70 -1.16 14.28
C GLN A 665 -9.97 -2.44 14.70
N PHE A 666 -8.63 -2.42 14.68
CA PHE A 666 -7.79 -3.59 14.91
C PHE A 666 -6.93 -3.50 16.17
N THR A 667 -6.70 -2.30 16.74
CA THR A 667 -5.86 -2.17 17.92
C THR A 667 -5.99 -0.81 18.62
N THR A 668 -5.59 -0.79 19.88
CA THR A 668 -5.38 0.44 20.66
C THR A 668 -4.03 1.07 20.28
N ASN A 669 -4.02 2.34 19.85
CA ASN A 669 -2.80 3.13 19.61
C ASN A 669 -1.78 2.51 18.64
N GLY A 670 -2.19 1.65 17.70
CA GLY A 670 -1.30 1.07 16.69
C GLY A 670 -1.24 1.86 15.38
N LEU A 671 -1.56 3.15 15.40
CA LEU A 671 -1.62 4.01 14.23
C LEU A 671 -0.25 4.65 13.95
N ALA A 672 0.49 4.08 12.99
CA ALA A 672 1.84 4.54 12.65
C ALA A 672 1.88 6.00 12.19
N SER A 673 0.85 6.46 11.45
CA SER A 673 0.75 7.85 10.95
C SER A 673 0.76 8.90 12.04
N ALA A 674 0.42 8.56 13.29
CA ALA A 674 0.48 9.46 14.44
C ALA A 674 1.90 9.95 14.77
N LEU A 675 2.93 9.21 14.37
CA LEU A 675 4.33 9.58 14.63
C LEU A 675 4.92 10.52 13.58
N PHE A 676 4.32 10.64 12.40
CA PHE A 676 4.90 11.36 11.27
C PHE A 676 4.36 12.78 11.13
N PRO A 677 5.26 13.78 10.92
CA PRO A 677 4.87 15.18 10.77
C PRO A 677 4.23 15.44 9.40
N ARG A 678 3.43 16.52 9.30
CA ARG A 678 2.83 17.00 8.05
C ARG A 678 3.82 17.71 7.12
N VAL A 679 5.04 17.22 7.05
CA VAL A 679 6.06 17.70 6.12
C VAL A 679 5.86 17.06 4.76
N ILE A 680 5.96 17.85 3.70
CA ILE A 680 5.71 17.40 2.33
C ILE A 680 6.89 17.74 1.41
N ASP A 681 7.04 16.96 0.35
CA ASP A 681 7.86 17.34 -0.80
C ASP A 681 7.25 18.58 -1.48
N PRO A 682 8.01 19.67 -1.65
CA PRO A 682 7.45 20.93 -2.16
C PRO A 682 6.95 20.84 -3.59
N LEU A 683 7.50 19.94 -4.41
CA LEU A 683 7.11 19.77 -5.81
C LEU A 683 5.90 18.85 -5.94
N SER A 684 5.98 17.68 -5.37
CA SER A 684 4.93 16.67 -5.49
C SER A 684 3.80 16.81 -4.47
N GLY A 685 4.03 17.42 -3.30
CA GLY A 685 3.10 17.41 -2.18
C GLY A 685 3.02 16.08 -1.45
N GLN A 686 3.93 15.13 -1.72
CA GLN A 686 3.99 13.85 -1.05
C GLN A 686 4.50 14.00 0.38
N PRO A 687 3.82 13.42 1.41
CA PRO A 687 4.28 13.55 2.79
C PRO A 687 5.49 12.67 3.10
N GLU A 688 6.32 13.16 4.04
CA GLU A 688 7.54 12.52 4.54
C GLU A 688 7.19 11.45 5.59
N THR A 689 6.61 10.33 5.19
CA THR A 689 6.18 9.26 6.11
C THR A 689 7.21 8.14 6.31
N LYS A 690 8.47 8.37 5.92
CA LYS A 690 9.62 7.49 6.19
C LYS A 690 10.60 8.05 7.21
N HIS A 691 10.35 9.26 7.69
CA HIS A 691 11.29 9.96 8.55
C HIS A 691 10.56 10.62 9.72
N ALA A 692 10.66 10.02 10.90
CA ALA A 692 10.30 10.59 12.18
C ALA A 692 11.38 10.26 13.21
N SER A 693 11.25 10.76 14.42
CA SER A 693 12.03 10.34 15.57
C SER A 693 11.12 10.12 16.77
N ALA A 694 11.48 9.19 17.65
CA ALA A 694 10.71 8.88 18.84
C ALA A 694 11.60 8.37 19.99
N ALA A 695 11.07 8.40 21.21
CA ALA A 695 11.56 7.65 22.35
C ALA A 695 10.87 6.30 22.40
N LEU A 696 11.63 5.25 22.73
CA LEU A 696 11.13 3.91 23.02
C LEU A 696 10.97 3.77 24.54
N LEU A 697 9.76 3.44 24.98
CA LEU A 697 9.41 3.37 26.40
C LEU A 697 8.66 2.07 26.69
N PRO A 698 8.99 1.33 27.78
CA PRO A 698 8.30 0.10 28.12
C PRO A 698 6.83 0.38 28.52
N PHE A 699 5.91 -0.49 28.11
CA PHE A 699 4.51 -0.48 28.55
C PHE A 699 4.34 -1.07 29.97
N ASN A 700 5.27 -1.97 30.37
CA ASN A 700 5.28 -2.66 31.66
C ASN A 700 3.99 -3.46 31.90
N ALA A 701 3.61 -4.31 30.97
CA ALA A 701 2.46 -5.20 31.12
C ALA A 701 2.61 -6.07 32.37
N ARG A 702 1.56 -6.15 33.18
CA ARG A 702 1.49 -6.97 34.39
C ARG A 702 0.70 -8.25 34.18
N TRP A 703 -0.08 -8.31 33.14
CA TRP A 703 -0.86 -9.45 32.72
C TRP A 703 -1.14 -9.39 31.23
N HIS A 704 -1.34 -10.54 30.63
CA HIS A 704 -1.80 -10.70 29.27
C HIS A 704 -3.05 -11.57 29.25
N ALA A 705 -3.91 -11.41 28.23
CA ALA A 705 -5.05 -12.29 28.06
C ALA A 705 -5.36 -12.54 26.58
N ARG A 706 -6.09 -13.64 26.35
CA ARG A 706 -6.75 -13.98 25.10
C ARG A 706 -8.23 -14.14 25.37
N LEU A 707 -9.03 -13.35 24.68
CA LEU A 707 -10.48 -13.45 24.69
C LEU A 707 -10.94 -13.92 23.31
N LEU A 708 -11.55 -15.09 23.22
CA LEU A 708 -12.15 -15.62 22.01
C LEU A 708 -13.67 -15.47 22.08
N GLY A 709 -14.31 -15.10 20.98
CA GLY A 709 -15.75 -14.98 20.88
C GLY A 709 -16.25 -13.55 21.08
N GLU A 710 -17.24 -13.36 21.93
CA GLU A 710 -17.86 -12.07 22.19
C GLU A 710 -16.90 -11.10 22.88
N GLN A 711 -16.98 -9.83 22.50
CA GLN A 711 -16.22 -8.74 23.11
C GLN A 711 -17.09 -7.95 24.09
N PRO A 712 -16.50 -7.23 25.05
CA PRO A 712 -17.21 -6.24 25.87
C PRO A 712 -17.80 -5.13 24.99
N GLU A 713 -18.87 -4.49 25.45
CA GLU A 713 -19.41 -3.29 24.78
C GLU A 713 -18.37 -2.15 24.71
N GLN A 714 -17.57 -2.01 25.75
CA GLN A 714 -16.47 -1.04 25.83
C GLN A 714 -15.26 -1.64 26.51
N TRP A 715 -14.07 -1.36 25.95
CA TRP A 715 -12.80 -1.71 26.59
C TRP A 715 -12.42 -0.69 27.64
N PRO A 716 -11.85 -1.11 28.79
CA PRO A 716 -11.31 -0.18 29.79
C PRO A 716 -10.23 0.74 29.21
N GLU A 717 -10.18 1.99 29.68
CA GLU A 717 -9.10 2.92 29.34
C GLU A 717 -7.73 2.38 29.76
N GLY A 718 -6.70 2.64 28.95
CA GLY A 718 -5.33 2.22 29.22
C GLY A 718 -5.04 0.74 28.94
N LEU A 719 -6.04 -0.01 28.50
CA LEU A 719 -5.88 -1.39 28.07
C LEU A 719 -5.25 -1.46 26.67
N TYR A 720 -4.23 -2.27 26.51
CA TYR A 720 -3.81 -2.73 25.18
C TYR A 720 -4.78 -3.80 24.70
N TRP A 721 -5.28 -3.64 23.48
CA TRP A 721 -5.99 -4.68 22.78
C TRP A 721 -5.61 -4.72 21.31
N ALA A 722 -5.56 -5.94 20.72
CA ALA A 722 -5.46 -6.16 19.29
C ALA A 722 -6.50 -7.21 18.87
N ARG A 723 -7.25 -6.87 17.81
CA ARG A 723 -8.29 -7.73 17.22
C ARG A 723 -7.67 -8.64 16.17
N VAL A 724 -7.80 -9.94 16.35
CA VAL A 724 -7.29 -10.98 15.44
C VAL A 724 -8.47 -11.82 14.95
N PRO A 725 -9.04 -11.55 13.77
CA PRO A 725 -10.00 -12.43 13.15
C PRO A 725 -9.40 -13.83 12.95
N MET A 726 -10.12 -14.85 13.40
CA MET A 726 -9.79 -16.26 13.20
C MET A 726 -10.76 -16.88 12.20
N GLU A 727 -10.61 -18.18 11.92
CA GLU A 727 -11.43 -18.84 10.89
C GLU A 727 -12.91 -18.90 11.30
N LYS A 728 -13.21 -19.15 12.58
CA LYS A 728 -14.57 -19.37 13.11
C LYS A 728 -15.03 -18.26 14.07
N THR A 729 -14.09 -17.53 14.67
CA THR A 729 -14.40 -16.47 15.64
C THR A 729 -13.40 -15.32 15.56
N THR A 730 -13.41 -14.44 16.56
CA THR A 730 -12.41 -13.39 16.74
C THR A 730 -11.67 -13.64 18.04
N CYS A 731 -10.35 -13.53 18.01
CA CYS A 731 -9.52 -13.48 19.21
C CYS A 731 -9.08 -12.04 19.49
N TRP A 732 -9.19 -11.64 20.74
CA TRP A 732 -8.69 -10.37 21.24
C TRP A 732 -7.43 -10.62 22.07
N HIS A 733 -6.30 -10.07 21.65
CA HIS A 733 -5.08 -10.06 22.43
C HIS A 733 -5.12 -8.86 23.37
N LEU A 734 -5.01 -9.10 24.66
CA LEU A 734 -5.16 -8.08 25.68
C LEU A 734 -3.92 -8.01 26.56
N ALA A 735 -3.60 -6.82 27.08
CA ALA A 735 -2.60 -6.65 28.13
C ALA A 735 -2.89 -5.38 28.94
N GLY A 736 -2.52 -5.40 30.22
CA GLY A 736 -2.67 -4.25 31.09
C GLY A 736 -1.46 -4.02 31.99
N ASN A 737 -1.16 -2.77 32.27
CA ASN A 737 -0.08 -2.35 33.16
C ASN A 737 -0.54 -2.17 34.62
N SER A 738 -1.84 -2.21 34.87
CA SER A 738 -2.44 -2.14 36.20
C SER A 738 -2.90 -3.55 36.63
N PRO A 739 -2.65 -3.96 37.87
CA PRO A 739 -3.09 -5.27 38.34
C PRO A 739 -4.63 -5.32 38.42
N ILE A 740 -5.20 -6.47 38.06
CA ILE A 740 -6.63 -6.76 38.25
C ILE A 740 -6.76 -7.70 39.44
N PRO A 741 -7.23 -7.19 40.61
CA PRO A 741 -7.29 -8.00 41.83
C PRO A 741 -8.43 -9.01 41.83
N ASP A 742 -9.52 -8.74 41.09
CA ASP A 742 -10.70 -9.59 40.97
C ASP A 742 -11.00 -9.91 39.51
N TRP A 743 -10.31 -10.93 38.98
CA TRP A 743 -10.56 -11.42 37.62
C TRP A 743 -11.98 -11.96 37.41
N PRO A 744 -12.58 -12.71 38.34
CA PRO A 744 -13.97 -13.12 38.18
C PRO A 744 -14.96 -11.97 38.08
N GLY A 745 -14.81 -10.93 38.90
CA GLY A 745 -15.65 -9.75 38.80
C GLY A 745 -15.46 -9.00 37.50
N THR A 746 -14.22 -8.83 37.05
CA THR A 746 -13.88 -8.20 35.77
C THR A 746 -14.46 -8.98 34.59
N ALA A 747 -14.30 -10.32 34.58
CA ALA A 747 -14.80 -11.18 33.52
C ALA A 747 -16.34 -11.13 33.41
N ARG A 748 -17.06 -11.12 34.56
CA ARG A 748 -18.52 -10.90 34.60
C ARG A 748 -18.92 -9.54 34.04
N GLN A 749 -18.16 -8.51 34.35
CA GLN A 749 -18.43 -7.16 33.85
C GLN A 749 -18.21 -7.11 32.33
N TRP A 750 -17.16 -7.73 31.81
CA TRP A 750 -16.84 -7.72 30.37
C TRP A 750 -17.85 -8.50 29.53
N LEU A 751 -18.26 -9.71 30.00
CA LEU A 751 -19.02 -10.63 29.18
C LEU A 751 -20.48 -10.82 29.60
N GLY A 752 -20.87 -10.18 30.71
CA GLY A 752 -22.22 -10.33 31.29
C GLY A 752 -22.48 -11.74 31.86
N GLY A 753 -22.84 -11.84 33.13
CA GLY A 753 -23.18 -13.09 33.80
C GLY A 753 -21.98 -13.92 34.28
N GLU A 754 -22.27 -14.94 35.07
CA GLU A 754 -21.29 -15.89 35.62
C GLU A 754 -20.76 -16.80 34.50
N PRO A 755 -19.43 -17.13 34.47
CA PRO A 755 -18.93 -18.16 33.59
C PRO A 755 -19.52 -19.54 33.97
N ASP A 756 -19.79 -20.38 32.98
CA ASP A 756 -20.27 -21.75 33.18
C ASP A 756 -19.16 -22.67 33.71
N SER A 757 -17.90 -22.33 33.39
CA SER A 757 -16.73 -22.99 33.96
C SER A 757 -15.58 -22.00 34.14
N GLU A 758 -14.86 -22.13 35.25
CA GLU A 758 -13.68 -21.27 35.53
C GLU A 758 -12.59 -22.03 36.27
N MET A 759 -11.36 -21.54 36.13
CA MET A 759 -10.17 -21.97 36.87
C MET A 759 -9.44 -20.74 37.40
N ARG A 760 -9.08 -20.76 38.66
CA ARG A 760 -8.36 -19.68 39.34
C ARG A 760 -7.06 -20.17 39.92
N ASP A 761 -5.96 -19.60 39.56
CA ASP A 761 -4.65 -19.81 40.19
C ASP A 761 -4.02 -18.43 40.51
N PRO A 762 -4.39 -17.80 41.60
CA PRO A 762 -3.86 -16.48 42.00
C PRO A 762 -2.34 -16.50 42.28
N ARG A 763 -1.76 -17.69 42.64
CA ARG A 763 -0.32 -17.79 42.89
C ARG A 763 0.48 -17.73 41.59
N ALA A 764 -0.01 -18.35 40.54
CA ALA A 764 0.58 -18.27 39.20
C ALA A 764 0.11 -17.04 38.39
N GLY A 765 -0.79 -16.20 38.93
CA GLY A 765 -1.35 -15.06 38.20
C GLY A 765 -2.26 -15.49 37.05
N ARG A 766 -2.90 -16.66 37.13
CA ARG A 766 -3.70 -17.26 36.06
C ARG A 766 -5.20 -17.24 36.36
N TYR A 767 -5.96 -16.89 35.32
CA TYR A 767 -7.41 -17.03 35.34
C TYR A 767 -7.90 -17.55 33.98
N ARG A 768 -8.83 -18.50 34.00
CA ARG A 768 -9.43 -19.05 32.79
C ARG A 768 -10.92 -19.24 32.98
N ALA A 769 -11.72 -18.87 32.00
CA ALA A 769 -13.18 -18.96 32.09
C ALA A 769 -13.79 -19.21 30.71
N ALA A 770 -14.93 -19.93 30.72
CA ALA A 770 -15.69 -20.18 29.51
C ALA A 770 -17.18 -19.97 29.76
N TRP A 771 -17.86 -19.40 28.75
CA TRP A 771 -19.30 -19.12 28.72
C TRP A 771 -19.91 -19.90 27.58
N TYR A 772 -21.09 -20.45 27.83
CA TYR A 772 -21.87 -21.19 26.85
C TYR A 772 -23.26 -20.60 26.71
N HIS A 773 -23.87 -20.80 25.57
CA HIS A 773 -25.31 -20.62 25.35
C HIS A 773 -25.90 -21.97 24.97
N GLY A 774 -26.51 -22.66 25.95
CA GLY A 774 -26.86 -24.07 25.82
C GLY A 774 -25.61 -24.92 25.61
N ASP A 775 -25.56 -25.64 24.50
CA ASP A 775 -24.41 -26.50 24.14
C ASP A 775 -23.36 -25.81 23.27
N ARG A 776 -23.48 -24.50 23.05
CA ARG A 776 -22.59 -23.70 22.17
C ARG A 776 -21.61 -22.89 22.98
N LEU A 777 -20.35 -22.92 22.58
CA LEU A 777 -19.31 -22.03 23.13
C LEU A 777 -19.61 -20.59 22.70
N ARG A 778 -19.68 -19.66 23.67
CA ARG A 778 -19.94 -18.23 23.47
C ARG A 778 -18.66 -17.41 23.59
N ALA A 779 -17.88 -17.67 24.63
CA ALA A 779 -16.63 -16.99 24.88
C ALA A 779 -15.66 -17.82 25.70
N VAL A 780 -14.35 -17.59 25.51
CA VAL A 780 -13.27 -18.14 26.33
C VAL A 780 -12.32 -17.02 26.70
N LEU A 781 -12.02 -16.86 27.98
CA LEU A 781 -11.03 -15.92 28.49
C LEU A 781 -9.86 -16.70 29.12
N LEU A 782 -8.66 -16.48 28.61
CA LEU A 782 -7.41 -17.02 29.14
C LEU A 782 -6.54 -15.86 29.62
N VAL A 783 -6.09 -15.87 30.87
CA VAL A 783 -5.23 -14.85 31.47
C VAL A 783 -3.95 -15.49 31.97
N GLU A 784 -2.83 -14.90 31.63
CA GLU A 784 -1.46 -15.32 32.00
C GLU A 784 -0.65 -14.09 32.46
N PRO A 785 0.39 -14.29 33.31
CA PRO A 785 1.28 -13.19 33.70
C PRO A 785 2.17 -12.70 32.56
N GLY A 786 2.47 -13.56 31.59
CA GLY A 786 3.24 -13.26 30.38
C GLY A 786 2.46 -13.51 29.10
N ASN A 787 3.10 -13.31 27.93
CA ASN A 787 2.46 -13.47 26.63
C ASN A 787 2.60 -14.89 26.04
N ASP A 788 2.85 -15.89 26.87
CA ASP A 788 2.97 -17.29 26.43
C ASP A 788 1.59 -17.99 26.53
N PHE A 789 0.95 -18.19 25.40
CA PHE A 789 -0.35 -18.83 25.27
C PHE A 789 -0.23 -20.07 24.38
N PRO A 790 -1.07 -21.12 24.63
CA PRO A 790 -1.15 -22.26 23.72
C PRO A 790 -1.71 -21.82 22.35
N GLY A 791 -1.48 -22.62 21.31
CA GLY A 791 -2.13 -22.43 20.01
C GLY A 791 -3.65 -22.42 20.16
N LEU A 792 -4.33 -21.48 19.50
CA LEU A 792 -5.76 -21.20 19.70
C LEU A 792 -6.66 -21.83 18.63
N ASP A 793 -6.09 -22.48 17.62
CA ASP A 793 -6.84 -23.04 16.47
C ASP A 793 -7.88 -24.09 16.90
N TRP A 794 -7.51 -24.92 17.87
CA TRP A 794 -8.46 -25.88 18.44
C TRP A 794 -9.65 -25.17 19.14
N LEU A 795 -9.38 -24.14 19.95
CA LEU A 795 -10.43 -23.35 20.59
C LEU A 795 -11.31 -22.67 19.55
N ASP A 796 -10.73 -22.10 18.51
CA ASP A 796 -11.47 -21.48 17.39
C ASP A 796 -12.42 -22.48 16.73
N SER A 797 -11.96 -23.70 16.48
CA SER A 797 -12.77 -24.76 15.87
C SER A 797 -14.03 -25.11 16.68
N LEU A 798 -14.00 -24.95 17.99
CA LEU A 798 -15.12 -25.28 18.88
C LEU A 798 -16.31 -24.31 18.72
N PHE A 799 -16.09 -23.11 18.19
CA PHE A 799 -17.18 -22.15 17.99
C PHE A 799 -18.19 -22.58 16.89
N GLN A 800 -17.79 -23.51 16.03
CA GLN A 800 -18.71 -24.14 15.04
C GLN A 800 -19.13 -25.56 15.39
N THR A 801 -18.39 -26.24 16.29
CA THR A 801 -18.68 -27.61 16.70
C THR A 801 -19.87 -27.62 17.64
N GLN A 802 -20.88 -28.45 17.37
CA GLN A 802 -22.10 -28.54 18.21
C GLN A 802 -22.77 -29.89 18.11
N PRO A 803 -23.33 -30.36 19.21
CA PRO A 803 -23.11 -29.93 20.61
C PRO A 803 -21.69 -30.29 21.10
N LEU A 804 -21.17 -29.56 22.09
CA LEU A 804 -19.94 -29.94 22.77
C LEU A 804 -20.20 -30.98 23.87
N ASP A 805 -19.47 -32.08 23.83
CA ASP A 805 -19.51 -33.09 24.90
C ASP A 805 -18.82 -32.62 26.20
N ASP A 806 -19.14 -33.25 27.32
CA ASP A 806 -18.61 -32.90 28.64
C ASP A 806 -17.09 -33.00 28.72
N GLY A 807 -16.48 -33.92 27.98
CA GLY A 807 -15.01 -34.08 27.93
C GLY A 807 -14.34 -32.88 27.25
N THR A 808 -14.89 -32.44 26.13
CA THR A 808 -14.44 -31.25 25.38
C THR A 808 -14.64 -29.99 26.23
N ARG A 809 -15.79 -29.81 26.88
CA ARG A 809 -16.04 -28.68 27.80
C ARG A 809 -15.01 -28.55 28.91
N ARG A 810 -14.58 -29.68 29.52
CA ARG A 810 -13.51 -29.66 30.53
C ARG A 810 -12.16 -29.25 29.97
N ARG A 811 -11.85 -29.62 28.72
CA ARG A 811 -10.60 -29.26 28.03
C ARG A 811 -10.54 -27.80 27.57
N VAL A 812 -11.67 -27.13 27.37
CA VAL A 812 -11.71 -25.70 26.98
C VAL A 812 -10.85 -24.84 27.92
N LEU A 813 -10.91 -25.09 29.25
CA LEU A 813 -10.09 -24.35 30.21
C LEU A 813 -8.59 -24.71 30.14
N ALA A 814 -8.23 -25.84 29.55
CA ALA A 814 -6.82 -26.15 29.27
C ALA A 814 -6.27 -25.32 28.11
N GLY A 815 -7.14 -24.82 27.22
CA GLY A 815 -6.80 -23.99 26.07
C GLY A 815 -6.22 -24.77 24.89
N ARG A 816 -6.11 -26.11 24.98
CA ARG A 816 -5.54 -26.97 23.94
C ARG A 816 -6.15 -28.38 23.97
N ASP A 817 -6.11 -29.04 22.82
CA ASP A 817 -6.31 -30.48 22.74
C ASP A 817 -4.96 -31.18 22.96
N SER A 818 -4.95 -32.19 23.85
CA SER A 818 -3.76 -32.98 24.12
C SER A 818 -3.27 -33.80 22.94
N ASP A 819 -4.14 -34.03 21.95
CA ASP A 819 -3.91 -34.95 20.85
C ASP A 819 -3.51 -34.22 19.53
N GLN A 820 -3.57 -32.88 19.50
CA GLN A 820 -3.14 -32.09 18.35
C GLN A 820 -1.84 -31.33 18.67
N PRO A 821 -0.77 -31.53 17.87
CA PRO A 821 0.45 -30.76 18.05
C PRO A 821 0.21 -29.29 17.69
N ASP A 822 0.73 -28.39 18.50
CA ASP A 822 0.75 -26.95 18.23
C ASP A 822 1.68 -26.68 17.05
N PRO A 823 1.20 -26.09 15.93
CA PRO A 823 2.03 -25.84 14.76
C PRO A 823 3.09 -24.73 14.97
N GLY A 824 3.00 -23.96 16.07
CA GLY A 824 3.78 -22.75 16.28
C GLY A 824 3.34 -21.57 15.42
N PRO A 825 4.08 -20.44 15.44
CA PRO A 825 3.78 -19.29 14.60
C PRO A 825 3.69 -19.67 13.11
N ILE A 826 2.66 -19.19 12.43
CA ILE A 826 2.45 -19.54 11.02
C ILE A 826 3.46 -18.82 10.12
N ILE A 827 4.29 -19.59 9.45
CA ILE A 827 5.27 -19.11 8.44
C ILE A 827 4.67 -19.12 7.05
N CYS A 828 4.00 -20.21 6.65
CA CYS A 828 3.36 -20.31 5.35
C CYS A 828 1.84 -20.11 5.45
N SER A 829 1.36 -18.88 5.20
CA SER A 829 -0.07 -18.55 5.23
C SER A 829 -0.89 -19.25 4.14
N CYS A 830 -0.28 -19.72 3.03
CA CYS A 830 -0.99 -20.43 1.98
C CYS A 830 -1.43 -21.84 2.40
N TYR A 831 -0.56 -22.55 3.10
CA TYR A 831 -0.76 -23.95 3.50
C TYR A 831 -0.88 -24.11 5.01
N GLN A 832 -0.96 -22.99 5.76
CA GLN A 832 -1.09 -22.98 7.21
C GLN A 832 0.01 -23.83 7.89
N VAL A 833 1.27 -23.64 7.46
CA VAL A 833 2.43 -24.36 8.00
C VAL A 833 3.12 -23.47 9.03
N GLY A 834 3.15 -23.95 10.27
CA GLY A 834 3.81 -23.26 11.36
C GLY A 834 5.28 -23.64 11.51
N GLU A 835 6.01 -22.83 12.27
CA GLU A 835 7.45 -22.94 12.50
C GLU A 835 7.83 -24.29 13.09
N ARG A 836 7.11 -24.81 14.10
CA ARG A 836 7.42 -26.11 14.72
C ARG A 836 7.33 -27.27 13.73
N ARG A 837 6.35 -27.24 12.82
CA ARG A 837 6.24 -28.26 11.78
C ARG A 837 7.40 -28.20 10.78
N ILE A 838 7.92 -26.98 10.52
CA ILE A 838 9.10 -26.78 9.68
C ILE A 838 10.33 -27.33 10.41
N GLU A 839 10.52 -27.00 11.69
CA GLU A 839 11.61 -27.52 12.52
C GLU A 839 11.60 -29.05 12.61
N GLU A 840 10.42 -29.66 12.78
CA GLU A 840 10.26 -31.12 12.75
C GLU A 840 10.69 -31.72 11.42
N ALA A 841 10.32 -31.09 10.29
CA ALA A 841 10.73 -31.54 8.96
C ALA A 841 12.24 -31.37 8.72
N LEU A 842 12.84 -30.29 9.20
CA LEU A 842 14.28 -30.05 9.19
C LEU A 842 15.02 -31.13 10.01
N ALA A 843 14.54 -31.45 11.22
CA ALA A 843 15.07 -32.50 12.06
C ALA A 843 14.93 -33.90 11.42
N GLN A 844 13.97 -34.12 10.53
CA GLN A 844 13.77 -35.34 9.75
C GLN A 844 14.60 -35.39 8.45
N GLY A 845 15.43 -34.37 8.19
CA GLY A 845 16.40 -34.34 7.09
C GLY A 845 15.97 -33.51 5.87
N CYS A 846 14.95 -32.66 5.99
CA CYS A 846 14.68 -31.65 4.97
C CYS A 846 15.74 -30.54 5.10
N ASP A 847 16.71 -30.50 4.22
CA ASP A 847 17.89 -29.62 4.25
C ASP A 847 17.79 -28.40 3.32
N SER A 848 16.65 -28.22 2.68
CA SER A 848 16.45 -27.16 1.70
C SER A 848 15.00 -26.70 1.60
N VAL A 849 14.78 -25.48 1.12
CA VAL A 849 13.44 -24.95 0.85
C VAL A 849 12.66 -25.84 -0.12
N SER A 850 13.34 -26.45 -1.09
CA SER A 850 12.73 -27.38 -2.05
C SER A 850 12.25 -28.66 -1.36
N ALA A 851 13.04 -29.21 -0.45
CA ALA A 851 12.66 -30.38 0.36
C ALA A 851 11.47 -30.09 1.28
N LEU A 852 11.49 -28.93 1.95
CA LEU A 852 10.36 -28.45 2.76
C LEU A 852 9.10 -28.24 1.89
N GLY A 853 9.26 -27.72 0.68
CA GLY A 853 8.17 -27.57 -0.30
C GLY A 853 7.57 -28.93 -0.70
N GLY A 854 8.39 -29.94 -0.91
CA GLY A 854 7.95 -31.31 -1.21
C GLY A 854 7.21 -31.98 -0.03
N ALA A 855 7.70 -31.75 1.20
CA ALA A 855 7.14 -32.38 2.40
C ALA A 855 5.88 -31.68 2.93
N LEU A 856 5.87 -30.35 2.95
CA LEU A 856 4.85 -29.52 3.63
C LEU A 856 4.07 -28.60 2.67
N GLY A 857 4.44 -28.52 1.41
CA GLY A 857 3.85 -27.58 0.45
C GLY A 857 4.33 -26.13 0.60
N CYS A 858 5.00 -25.77 1.70
CA CYS A 858 5.40 -24.39 1.97
C CYS A 858 6.39 -23.87 0.90
N GLY A 859 6.27 -22.58 0.53
CA GLY A 859 7.08 -21.98 -0.54
C GLY A 859 6.63 -22.27 -1.97
N THR A 860 5.76 -23.25 -2.21
CA THR A 860 5.41 -23.73 -3.56
C THR A 860 4.31 -22.93 -4.25
N ASN A 861 3.42 -22.26 -3.51
CA ASN A 861 2.32 -21.46 -4.06
C ASN A 861 2.75 -20.01 -4.33
N CYS A 862 2.59 -19.12 -3.35
CA CYS A 862 2.90 -17.70 -3.52
C CYS A 862 4.39 -17.34 -3.35
N GLY A 863 5.19 -18.24 -2.77
CA GLY A 863 6.62 -18.04 -2.51
C GLY A 863 6.98 -16.95 -1.50
N SER A 864 6.01 -16.30 -0.88
CA SER A 864 6.28 -15.16 0.03
C SER A 864 6.96 -15.57 1.34
N CYS A 865 6.84 -16.84 1.75
CA CYS A 865 7.51 -17.40 2.93
C CYS A 865 8.92 -17.95 2.64
N VAL A 866 9.35 -17.99 1.38
CA VAL A 866 10.66 -18.54 1.00
C VAL A 866 11.82 -17.89 1.76
N PRO A 867 11.84 -16.57 1.98
CA PRO A 867 12.86 -15.94 2.80
C PRO A 867 12.96 -16.53 4.21
N GLU A 868 11.84 -16.58 4.93
CA GLU A 868 11.82 -17.13 6.30
C GLU A 868 12.19 -18.62 6.32
N LEU A 869 11.76 -19.38 5.30
CA LEU A 869 12.15 -20.81 5.18
C LEU A 869 13.65 -20.99 4.99
N ARG A 870 14.32 -20.13 4.21
CA ARG A 870 15.80 -20.17 4.06
C ARG A 870 16.50 -19.88 5.38
N GLN A 871 16.04 -18.87 6.08
CA GLN A 871 16.60 -18.52 7.40
C GLN A 871 16.50 -19.69 8.37
N LEU A 872 15.36 -20.37 8.43
CA LEU A 872 15.18 -21.56 9.28
C LEU A 872 16.07 -22.74 8.83
N VAL A 873 16.24 -22.95 7.53
CA VAL A 873 17.17 -23.96 6.98
C VAL A 873 18.61 -23.62 7.39
N GLU A 874 19.04 -22.39 7.20
CA GLU A 874 20.40 -21.94 7.55
C GLU A 874 20.69 -22.09 9.05
N GLN A 875 19.73 -21.75 9.91
CA GLN A 875 19.83 -21.91 11.36
C GLN A 875 19.89 -23.39 11.82
N SER A 876 19.33 -24.31 11.04
CA SER A 876 19.33 -25.75 11.34
C SER A 876 20.59 -26.47 10.88
N LEU A 877 21.38 -25.88 9.99
CA LEU A 877 22.64 -26.46 9.54
C LEU A 877 23.72 -26.31 10.61
N PRO A 878 24.53 -27.36 10.88
CA PRO A 878 25.65 -27.24 11.82
C PRO A 878 26.62 -26.16 11.32
N GLU A 879 27.11 -25.32 12.24
CA GLU A 879 28.19 -24.38 11.91
C GLU A 879 29.33 -25.13 11.21
N PRO A 880 29.86 -24.60 10.09
CA PRO A 880 30.98 -25.23 9.44
C PRO A 880 32.12 -25.35 10.46
N SER A 881 32.45 -26.60 10.83
CA SER A 881 33.57 -26.88 11.71
C SER A 881 34.79 -26.15 11.19
N GLY A 882 35.20 -25.12 11.92
CA GLY A 882 36.39 -24.34 11.61
C GLY A 882 37.63 -25.24 11.79
N ASP A 883 37.99 -25.97 10.75
CA ASP A 883 39.27 -26.64 10.61
C ASP A 883 40.08 -25.91 9.53
N GLY A 884 41.15 -25.25 9.99
CA GLY A 884 42.25 -24.87 9.15
C GLY A 884 42.68 -23.43 9.20
#